data_3f04e3e0e928afd73be58662cefb0fb4
#
_entry.id   3f04e3e0e928afd73be58662cefb0fb4
#
_cell.length_a   1.000
_cell.length_b   1.000
_cell.length_c   1.000
_cell.angle_alpha   90.00
_cell.angle_beta   90.00
_cell.angle_gamma   90.00
#
_symmetry.space_group_name_H-M   'P 1'
#
loop_
_entity.id
_entity.type
_entity.pdbx_description
1 polymer ?
#
loop_
_entity_poly.entity_id
_entity_poly.type
_entity_poly.pdbx_seq_one_letter_code
_entity_poly.pdbx_strand_id
1 'polypeptide(L)'
;MMNAKELLRQTESLLLQNDHITLAEASATQLHNALSTAAMNALTPTWVKCEAKRQAHRQAYYLSAEYLVGRMVYNNLFCLGLLDDVKALLAEKGVDIAILEDIEDDAFGNGGLGRLAACFLDSAVTTNVPLTGYGLRYRYGLFKQTFVNDYQHEEPDDWSRFGDPWSIRRVDQAVVVKMKTGDVLAVPYDMPIIGYGAKNIGTLRLWQTESLHEIDFTAFNNQHYAQASADKNKAEDITKFLYPNDDRREGKQMRIKQQYVLVSASLQDMLRAYKKRHGDDYAWFAEEHAVQLNDTHPVMAIPELTRLLMEDGFTFDAAFEIVRNVFAYTNHTVMQEALEKWDLALLASVCPELVAIIRKIDAKFKADMATRGAEVKATRCIIWNNQVHMAQLAVYATVATNGVAAIHTEILKDDVFADWYALYPERFQNKTNGITQRRWLGLCNPELTALIEKHIGSGFLTDLDKLEALKPQISDDLCREFIAVKKEKKAQLAAEIEKREGVKLDPNMIFDIQVKRLHEYKRQLMNTMSILHLYFCLKDGTLTDFTPTAFIFGAKAAPGYARAKAIIHLTNMVADMVNNDPDTSSLLKVVFVHNYNCSWAEKLIPAADVSEQISTAGTEASGTGNMKLMLNGAVTLGTYDGANVEITEQAGRENEYIFGATVEEINALKKNGCDPRAIYKADKEIARVLDTMVDGTFPDPDGSIKELVSSLLLGASWHKPDHYFILHDFHSYVDAKLAVNRDYRDELSFARKCLMNIASAGMFSSDRTIAQYAKEIWKV
;
A
#
# COMPACT_ATOMS: atom_id res chain seq x y z
N MET A 1 26.23 -17.11 12.57
CA MET A 1 25.10 -17.17 11.61
C MET A 1 25.27 -18.42 10.77
N MET A 2 24.17 -19.06 10.39
CA MET A 2 24.17 -20.20 9.46
C MET A 2 24.68 -19.73 8.09
N ASN A 3 25.47 -20.55 7.41
CA ASN A 3 25.86 -20.32 6.03
C ASN A 3 24.92 -21.06 5.06
N ALA A 4 24.98 -20.72 3.77
CA ALA A 4 24.09 -21.29 2.75
C ALA A 4 24.18 -22.85 2.64
N LYS A 5 25.36 -23.43 2.82
CA LYS A 5 25.55 -24.90 2.79
C LYS A 5 24.82 -25.57 3.96
N GLU A 6 24.91 -25.00 5.15
CA GLU A 6 24.21 -25.55 6.31
C GLU A 6 22.70 -25.36 6.21
N LEU A 7 22.26 -24.20 5.66
CA LEU A 7 20.85 -23.96 5.37
C LEU A 7 20.30 -25.01 4.40
N LEU A 8 21.02 -25.27 3.32
CA LEU A 8 20.58 -26.26 2.31
C LEU A 8 20.57 -27.68 2.88
N ARG A 9 21.57 -28.03 3.69
CA ARG A 9 21.61 -29.33 4.38
C ARG A 9 20.41 -29.54 5.29
N GLN A 10 20.00 -28.50 6.04
CA GLN A 10 18.77 -28.57 6.85
C GLN A 10 17.52 -28.64 6.00
N THR A 11 17.47 -27.92 4.87
CA THR A 11 16.37 -28.03 3.90
C THR A 11 16.21 -29.46 3.37
N GLU A 12 17.31 -30.10 2.96
CA GLU A 12 17.32 -31.50 2.52
C GLU A 12 16.84 -32.46 3.61
N SER A 13 17.28 -32.22 4.86
CA SER A 13 16.83 -33.04 5.99
C SER A 13 15.33 -32.89 6.24
N LEU A 14 14.78 -31.66 6.14
CA LEU A 14 13.34 -31.40 6.31
C LEU A 14 12.51 -32.03 5.18
N LEU A 15 12.96 -31.95 3.93
CA LEU A 15 12.30 -32.60 2.79
C LEU A 15 12.26 -34.14 2.97
N LEU A 16 13.37 -34.71 3.42
CA LEU A 16 13.41 -36.15 3.69
C LEU A 16 12.51 -36.57 4.85
N GLN A 17 12.48 -35.78 5.93
CA GLN A 17 11.70 -36.08 7.14
C GLN A 17 10.20 -35.91 6.94
N ASN A 18 9.79 -34.82 6.27
CA ASN A 18 8.38 -34.43 6.19
C ASN A 18 7.70 -34.99 4.94
N ASP A 19 8.43 -35.06 3.81
CA ASP A 19 7.87 -35.34 2.51
C ASP A 19 8.39 -36.67 1.92
N HIS A 20 9.46 -37.26 2.48
CA HIS A 20 10.13 -38.47 2.00
C HIS A 20 10.70 -38.35 0.58
N ILE A 21 11.18 -37.15 0.21
CA ILE A 21 11.72 -36.83 -1.11
C ILE A 21 13.11 -36.20 -1.00
N THR A 22 13.81 -36.19 -2.14
CA THR A 22 15.08 -35.47 -2.32
C THR A 22 14.81 -34.01 -2.76
N LEU A 23 15.84 -33.19 -2.73
CA LEU A 23 15.76 -31.80 -3.20
C LEU A 23 15.36 -31.69 -4.67
N ALA A 24 15.85 -32.59 -5.52
CA ALA A 24 15.55 -32.58 -6.96
C ALA A 24 14.09 -32.97 -7.30
N GLU A 25 13.42 -33.65 -6.39
CA GLU A 25 12.02 -34.09 -6.53
C GLU A 25 11.04 -33.08 -5.93
N ALA A 26 11.53 -32.08 -5.20
CA ALA A 26 10.68 -31.15 -4.48
C ALA A 26 9.89 -30.22 -5.42
N SER A 27 8.59 -30.13 -5.17
CA SER A 27 7.75 -29.07 -5.75
C SER A 27 8.11 -27.69 -5.18
N ALA A 28 7.65 -26.62 -5.84
CA ALA A 28 7.79 -25.25 -5.35
C ALA A 28 7.38 -25.09 -3.87
N THR A 29 6.23 -25.62 -3.50
CA THR A 29 5.68 -25.55 -2.14
C THR A 29 6.52 -26.32 -1.13
N GLN A 30 6.95 -27.53 -1.46
CA GLN A 30 7.78 -28.34 -0.57
C GLN A 30 9.14 -27.70 -0.34
N LEU A 31 9.78 -27.24 -1.42
CA LEU A 31 11.04 -26.50 -1.31
C LEU A 31 10.88 -25.22 -0.49
N HIS A 32 9.84 -24.42 -0.78
CA HIS A 32 9.54 -23.20 -0.04
C HIS A 32 9.40 -23.47 1.46
N ASN A 33 8.56 -24.44 1.83
CA ASN A 33 8.29 -24.75 3.23
C ASN A 33 9.55 -25.26 3.97
N ALA A 34 10.29 -26.16 3.36
CA ALA A 34 11.51 -26.70 3.96
C ALA A 34 12.61 -25.64 4.10
N LEU A 35 12.87 -24.85 3.03
CA LEU A 35 13.88 -23.79 3.03
C LEU A 35 13.54 -22.68 4.04
N SER A 36 12.28 -22.24 4.05
CA SER A 36 11.80 -21.21 4.96
C SER A 36 11.84 -21.68 6.42
N THR A 37 11.44 -22.93 6.70
CA THR A 37 11.54 -23.53 8.05
C THR A 37 12.99 -23.63 8.50
N ALA A 38 13.91 -24.04 7.65
CA ALA A 38 15.33 -24.09 7.97
C ALA A 38 15.87 -22.70 8.31
N ALA A 39 15.49 -21.67 7.52
CA ALA A 39 15.85 -20.28 7.81
C ALA A 39 15.26 -19.80 9.15
N MET A 40 13.98 -20.08 9.42
CA MET A 40 13.33 -19.75 10.69
C MET A 40 14.03 -20.36 11.90
N ASN A 41 14.42 -21.62 11.81
CA ASN A 41 15.18 -22.30 12.87
C ASN A 41 16.51 -21.60 13.15
N ALA A 42 17.19 -21.15 12.09
CA ALA A 42 18.48 -20.48 12.20
C ALA A 42 18.40 -19.08 12.83
N LEU A 43 17.36 -18.32 12.51
CA LEU A 43 17.23 -16.93 12.96
C LEU A 43 16.58 -16.78 14.34
N THR A 44 15.81 -17.77 14.80
CA THR A 44 15.06 -17.72 16.08
C THR A 44 15.92 -17.33 17.30
N PRO A 45 17.14 -17.86 17.53
CA PRO A 45 17.94 -17.45 18.67
C PRO A 45 18.33 -15.96 18.65
N THR A 46 18.56 -15.39 17.46
CA THR A 46 18.84 -13.97 17.30
C THR A 46 17.58 -13.13 17.51
N TRP A 47 16.46 -13.58 16.97
CA TRP A 47 15.16 -12.92 17.12
C TRP A 47 14.78 -12.78 18.59
N VAL A 48 14.85 -13.88 19.37
CA VAL A 48 14.57 -13.87 20.82
C VAL A 48 15.46 -12.87 21.57
N LYS A 49 16.76 -12.81 21.24
CA LYS A 49 17.68 -11.83 21.86
C LYS A 49 17.31 -10.39 21.52
N CYS A 50 16.95 -10.13 20.25
CA CYS A 50 16.54 -8.79 19.80
C CYS A 50 15.22 -8.36 20.48
N GLU A 51 14.28 -9.28 20.63
CA GLU A 51 13.01 -9.01 21.33
C GLU A 51 13.24 -8.66 22.80
N ALA A 52 14.03 -9.46 23.53
CA ALA A 52 14.37 -9.17 24.91
C ALA A 52 15.07 -7.81 25.08
N LYS A 53 15.98 -7.47 24.16
CA LYS A 53 16.67 -6.16 24.17
C LYS A 53 15.68 -5.01 23.98
N ARG A 54 14.73 -5.14 23.04
CA ARG A 54 13.72 -4.08 22.80
C ARG A 54 12.83 -3.86 24.02
N GLN A 55 12.38 -4.94 24.67
CA GLN A 55 11.51 -4.86 25.86
C GLN A 55 12.13 -4.12 27.05
N ALA A 56 13.44 -3.93 27.09
CA ALA A 56 14.14 -3.20 28.15
C ALA A 56 14.15 -1.67 27.98
N HIS A 57 13.64 -1.13 26.89
CA HIS A 57 13.69 0.30 26.56
C HIS A 57 12.33 0.80 26.10
N ARG A 58 12.20 2.14 25.95
CA ARG A 58 11.08 2.74 25.26
C ARG A 58 10.91 2.14 23.88
N GLN A 59 9.69 1.81 23.50
CA GLN A 59 9.37 1.17 22.22
C GLN A 59 8.32 1.96 21.46
N ALA A 60 8.41 1.87 20.13
CA ALA A 60 7.36 2.28 19.23
C ALA A 60 6.56 1.06 18.76
N TYR A 61 5.25 1.28 18.57
CA TYR A 61 4.31 0.30 18.04
C TYR A 61 3.58 0.91 16.86
N TYR A 62 3.49 0.17 15.77
CA TYR A 62 2.83 0.63 14.55
C TYR A 62 1.55 -0.16 14.32
N LEU A 63 0.40 0.44 14.60
CA LEU A 63 -0.91 -0.18 14.41
C LEU A 63 -1.42 0.13 13.01
N SER A 64 -1.57 -0.91 12.19
CA SER A 64 -2.06 -0.78 10.83
C SER A 64 -3.06 -1.88 10.48
N ALA A 65 -4.13 -1.50 9.77
CA ALA A 65 -5.09 -2.47 9.23
C ALA A 65 -4.48 -3.34 8.13
N GLU A 66 -3.37 -2.89 7.53
CA GLU A 66 -2.70 -3.55 6.41
C GLU A 66 -1.19 -3.65 6.62
N TYR A 67 -0.63 -4.81 6.21
CA TYR A 67 0.81 -5.01 6.00
C TYR A 67 1.02 -5.76 4.69
N LEU A 68 1.40 -5.05 3.63
CA LEU A 68 1.69 -5.67 2.34
C LEU A 68 3.16 -6.11 2.30
N VAL A 69 3.47 -7.21 2.95
CA VAL A 69 4.83 -7.74 3.07
C VAL A 69 5.33 -8.36 1.75
N GLY A 70 4.43 -8.91 0.93
CA GLY A 70 4.77 -9.59 -0.31
C GLY A 70 5.47 -10.93 -0.06
N ARG A 71 6.07 -11.52 -1.10
CA ARG A 71 6.78 -12.79 -0.98
C ARG A 71 8.00 -12.65 -0.07
N MET A 72 8.05 -13.46 0.99
CA MET A 72 9.04 -13.32 2.07
C MET A 72 10.34 -14.07 1.77
N VAL A 73 10.29 -15.21 1.08
CA VAL A 73 11.45 -16.11 0.92
C VAL A 73 12.66 -15.41 0.30
N TYR A 74 12.48 -14.71 -0.82
CA TYR A 74 13.58 -13.98 -1.47
C TYR A 74 14.09 -12.80 -0.65
N ASN A 75 13.17 -12.01 -0.10
CA ASN A 75 13.52 -10.86 0.73
C ASN A 75 14.30 -11.28 1.97
N ASN A 76 13.87 -12.36 2.61
CA ASN A 76 14.53 -12.86 3.81
C ASN A 76 15.91 -13.43 3.51
N LEU A 77 16.05 -14.22 2.44
CA LEU A 77 17.37 -14.70 2.00
C LEU A 77 18.31 -13.55 1.61
N PHE A 78 17.79 -12.53 0.93
CA PHE A 78 18.54 -11.32 0.59
C PHE A 78 19.02 -10.56 1.83
N CYS A 79 18.14 -10.31 2.80
CA CYS A 79 18.50 -9.63 4.04
C CYS A 79 19.46 -10.44 4.91
N LEU A 80 19.40 -11.78 4.82
CA LEU A 80 20.37 -12.68 5.45
C LEU A 80 21.74 -12.70 4.74
N GLY A 81 21.84 -12.16 3.53
CA GLY A 81 23.04 -12.23 2.68
C GLY A 81 23.31 -13.64 2.15
N LEU A 82 22.25 -14.45 1.96
CA LEU A 82 22.35 -15.87 1.55
C LEU A 82 21.73 -16.14 0.17
N LEU A 83 21.06 -15.18 -0.46
CA LEU A 83 20.28 -15.41 -1.67
C LEU A 83 21.13 -15.96 -2.83
N ASP A 84 22.23 -15.32 -3.15
CA ASP A 84 23.10 -15.70 -4.27
C ASP A 84 23.77 -17.05 -4.03
N ASP A 85 24.26 -17.29 -2.81
CA ASP A 85 24.88 -18.56 -2.45
C ASP A 85 23.86 -19.72 -2.49
N VAL A 86 22.62 -19.50 -2.00
CA VAL A 86 21.55 -20.49 -2.08
C VAL A 86 21.18 -20.78 -3.52
N LYS A 87 21.04 -19.73 -4.35
CA LYS A 87 20.79 -19.88 -5.79
C LYS A 87 21.85 -20.74 -6.49
N ALA A 88 23.13 -20.45 -6.22
CA ALA A 88 24.23 -21.20 -6.80
C ALA A 88 24.21 -22.68 -6.35
N LEU A 89 24.03 -22.93 -5.03
CA LEU A 89 24.01 -24.29 -4.48
C LEU A 89 22.79 -25.11 -4.95
N LEU A 90 21.63 -24.49 -5.15
CA LEU A 90 20.45 -25.14 -5.74
C LEU A 90 20.72 -25.52 -7.21
N ALA A 91 21.33 -24.60 -7.98
CA ALA A 91 21.70 -24.85 -9.37
C ALA A 91 22.69 -26.02 -9.52
N GLU A 92 23.70 -26.14 -8.63
CA GLU A 92 24.62 -27.28 -8.56
C GLU A 92 23.88 -28.62 -8.37
N LYS A 93 22.71 -28.58 -7.73
CA LYS A 93 21.85 -29.75 -7.50
C LYS A 93 20.77 -29.94 -8.58
N GLY A 94 20.79 -29.12 -9.65
CA GLY A 94 19.85 -29.18 -10.74
C GLY A 94 18.49 -28.55 -10.46
N VAL A 95 18.38 -27.71 -9.43
CA VAL A 95 17.16 -27.00 -9.04
C VAL A 95 17.31 -25.51 -9.34
N ASP A 96 16.38 -24.96 -10.15
CA ASP A 96 16.30 -23.51 -10.34
C ASP A 96 15.50 -22.87 -9.21
N ILE A 97 16.09 -21.89 -8.51
CA ILE A 97 15.41 -21.16 -7.46
C ILE A 97 14.15 -20.43 -7.98
N ALA A 98 14.07 -20.14 -9.28
CA ALA A 98 12.91 -19.51 -9.91
C ALA A 98 11.60 -20.31 -9.73
N ILE A 99 11.67 -21.59 -9.39
CA ILE A 99 10.48 -22.39 -9.00
C ILE A 99 9.72 -21.75 -7.82
N LEU A 100 10.41 -21.01 -6.96
CA LEU A 100 9.79 -20.29 -5.83
C LEU A 100 8.98 -19.06 -6.27
N GLU A 101 9.02 -18.66 -7.54
CA GLU A 101 8.16 -17.60 -8.08
C GLU A 101 6.70 -18.02 -8.20
N ASP A 102 6.43 -19.32 -8.16
CA ASP A 102 5.07 -19.87 -8.15
C ASP A 102 4.40 -19.80 -6.76
N ILE A 103 5.16 -19.39 -5.71
CA ILE A 103 4.60 -19.19 -4.37
C ILE A 103 3.84 -17.87 -4.34
N GLU A 104 2.61 -17.90 -3.84
CA GLU A 104 1.76 -16.72 -3.67
C GLU A 104 2.38 -15.72 -2.66
N ASP A 105 2.07 -14.43 -2.82
CA ASP A 105 2.44 -13.40 -1.85
C ASP A 105 1.63 -13.54 -0.56
N ASP A 106 2.25 -13.30 0.59
CA ASP A 106 1.52 -13.18 1.85
C ASP A 106 0.57 -11.96 1.79
N ALA A 107 -0.74 -12.19 1.99
CA ALA A 107 -1.80 -11.25 1.60
C ALA A 107 -2.44 -10.53 2.80
N PHE A 108 -1.66 -9.74 3.57
CA PHE A 108 -2.17 -8.93 4.69
C PHE A 108 -2.38 -7.46 4.35
N GLY A 109 -2.32 -7.09 3.09
CA GLY A 109 -2.48 -5.72 2.62
C GLY A 109 -2.90 -5.64 1.17
N ASN A 110 -3.24 -4.43 0.72
CA ASN A 110 -3.72 -4.20 -0.65
C ASN A 110 -2.85 -3.19 -1.41
N GLY A 111 -2.53 -2.05 -0.82
CA GLY A 111 -1.96 -0.93 -1.54
C GLY A 111 -0.85 -0.18 -0.81
N GLY A 112 -0.75 1.12 -1.11
CA GLY A 112 0.31 2.00 -0.61
C GLY A 112 0.42 2.04 0.91
N LEU A 113 -0.70 2.08 1.63
CA LEU A 113 -0.74 2.12 3.10
C LEU A 113 -0.10 0.87 3.72
N GLY A 114 -0.48 -0.33 3.22
CA GLY A 114 0.06 -1.59 3.71
C GLY A 114 1.52 -1.81 3.31
N ARG A 115 1.91 -1.37 2.10
CA ARG A 115 3.32 -1.47 1.69
C ARG A 115 4.21 -0.49 2.45
N LEU A 116 3.71 0.72 2.75
CA LEU A 116 4.42 1.68 3.59
C LEU A 116 4.71 1.08 4.98
N ALA A 117 3.70 0.49 5.62
CA ALA A 117 3.86 -0.19 6.91
C ALA A 117 4.94 -1.28 6.86
N ALA A 118 4.98 -2.10 5.80
CA ALA A 118 6.02 -3.11 5.61
C ALA A 118 7.41 -2.49 5.39
N CYS A 119 7.54 -1.40 4.60
CA CYS A 119 8.79 -0.67 4.42
C CYS A 119 9.30 -0.07 5.75
N PHE A 120 8.40 0.44 6.58
CA PHE A 120 8.75 1.02 7.88
C PHE A 120 9.29 -0.02 8.84
N LEU A 121 8.75 -1.25 8.85
CA LEU A 121 9.30 -2.34 9.65
C LEU A 121 10.70 -2.75 9.17
N ASP A 122 10.91 -2.90 7.88
CA ASP A 122 12.22 -3.18 7.28
C ASP A 122 13.26 -2.12 7.71
N SER A 123 12.92 -0.85 7.53
CA SER A 123 13.80 0.27 7.88
C SER A 123 14.06 0.35 9.37
N ALA A 124 13.06 0.20 10.21
CA ALA A 124 13.22 0.26 11.67
C ALA A 124 14.20 -0.81 12.16
N VAL A 125 14.05 -2.03 11.67
CA VAL A 125 14.93 -3.14 12.06
C VAL A 125 16.35 -2.93 11.52
N THR A 126 16.50 -2.50 10.27
CA THR A 126 17.80 -2.25 9.63
C THR A 126 18.55 -1.13 10.35
N THR A 127 17.86 -0.06 10.75
CA THR A 127 18.45 1.11 11.44
C THR A 127 18.44 0.98 12.96
N ASN A 128 18.05 -0.18 13.50
CA ASN A 128 17.99 -0.48 14.94
C ASN A 128 17.02 0.42 15.73
N VAL A 129 15.91 0.86 15.12
CA VAL A 129 14.81 1.53 15.81
C VAL A 129 13.89 0.48 16.42
N PRO A 130 13.53 0.57 17.72
CA PRO A 130 12.71 -0.43 18.41
C PRO A 130 11.23 -0.29 18.03
N LEU A 131 10.85 -0.81 16.86
CA LEU A 131 9.49 -0.79 16.32
C LEU A 131 8.93 -2.20 16.25
N THR A 132 7.68 -2.38 16.74
CA THR A 132 6.88 -3.60 16.58
C THR A 132 5.62 -3.28 15.79
N GLY A 133 5.31 -4.07 14.76
CA GLY A 133 4.09 -3.95 13.98
C GLY A 133 2.95 -4.78 14.56
N TYR A 134 1.74 -4.21 14.56
CA TYR A 134 0.50 -4.92 14.91
C TYR A 134 -0.52 -4.78 13.79
N GLY A 135 -1.08 -5.90 13.34
CA GLY A 135 -2.07 -5.96 12.26
C GLY A 135 -3.06 -7.11 12.41
N LEU A 136 -3.81 -7.38 11.34
CA LEU A 136 -4.71 -8.53 11.23
C LEU A 136 -4.17 -9.53 10.21
N ARG A 137 -4.31 -10.83 10.52
CA ARG A 137 -3.95 -11.94 9.64
C ARG A 137 -5.18 -12.35 8.81
N TYR A 138 -5.32 -11.75 7.63
CA TYR A 138 -6.43 -12.07 6.74
C TYR A 138 -6.23 -13.43 6.09
N ARG A 139 -7.24 -14.32 6.23
CA ARG A 139 -7.17 -15.70 5.70
C ARG A 139 -7.14 -15.74 4.18
N TYR A 140 -7.85 -14.84 3.51
CA TYR A 140 -8.01 -14.78 2.06
C TYR A 140 -7.61 -13.43 1.47
N GLY A 141 -6.79 -12.66 2.17
CA GLY A 141 -6.32 -11.35 1.71
C GLY A 141 -7.44 -10.38 1.35
N LEU A 142 -7.23 -9.58 0.31
CA LEU A 142 -8.28 -8.77 -0.31
C LEU A 142 -9.15 -9.65 -1.23
N PHE A 143 -8.58 -10.13 -2.32
CA PHE A 143 -9.07 -11.13 -3.26
C PHE A 143 -8.01 -11.38 -4.34
N LYS A 144 -8.12 -12.51 -5.03
CA LYS A 144 -7.40 -12.79 -6.28
C LYS A 144 -8.23 -12.28 -7.45
N GLN A 145 -7.61 -11.52 -8.35
CA GLN A 145 -8.29 -10.94 -9.51
C GLN A 145 -8.06 -11.82 -10.75
N THR A 146 -9.13 -12.15 -11.44
CA THR A 146 -9.13 -12.71 -12.79
C THR A 146 -10.01 -11.85 -13.71
N PHE A 147 -9.92 -12.06 -15.03
CA PHE A 147 -10.82 -11.40 -15.98
C PHE A 147 -11.74 -12.44 -16.62
N VAL A 148 -13.03 -12.12 -16.66
CA VAL A 148 -14.06 -12.92 -17.34
C VAL A 148 -14.82 -12.00 -18.28
N ASN A 149 -14.73 -12.22 -19.60
CA ASN A 149 -15.29 -11.31 -20.61
C ASN A 149 -14.85 -9.86 -20.38
N ASP A 150 -13.57 -9.64 -20.12
CA ASP A 150 -12.92 -8.34 -19.86
C ASP A 150 -13.32 -7.66 -18.54
N TYR A 151 -14.26 -8.24 -17.78
CA TYR A 151 -14.63 -7.73 -16.45
C TYR A 151 -13.75 -8.31 -15.36
N GLN A 152 -13.45 -7.49 -14.33
CA GLN A 152 -12.84 -8.00 -13.11
C GLN A 152 -13.76 -9.00 -12.41
N HIS A 153 -13.21 -10.18 -12.14
CA HIS A 153 -13.80 -11.21 -11.31
C HIS A 153 -12.95 -11.43 -10.06
N GLU A 154 -13.59 -11.58 -8.90
CA GLU A 154 -12.91 -11.73 -7.61
C GLU A 154 -13.03 -13.17 -7.10
N GLU A 155 -11.89 -13.73 -6.70
CA GLU A 155 -11.78 -15.06 -6.09
C GLU A 155 -11.07 -14.95 -4.73
N PRO A 156 -11.30 -15.88 -3.78
CA PRO A 156 -10.53 -15.92 -2.54
C PRO A 156 -9.03 -16.09 -2.81
N ASP A 157 -8.21 -15.25 -2.21
CA ASP A 157 -6.75 -15.37 -2.25
C ASP A 157 -6.28 -16.30 -1.11
N ASP A 158 -6.32 -17.61 -1.36
CA ASP A 158 -5.99 -18.65 -0.37
C ASP A 158 -4.46 -18.86 -0.24
N TRP A 159 -3.75 -17.75 -0.02
CA TRP A 159 -2.29 -17.65 -0.01
C TRP A 159 -1.61 -18.63 0.96
N SER A 160 -2.24 -18.97 2.08
CA SER A 160 -1.69 -19.86 3.10
C SER A 160 -2.15 -21.32 2.99
N ARG A 161 -2.80 -21.68 1.89
CA ARG A 161 -3.38 -23.03 1.69
C ARG A 161 -2.35 -24.16 1.86
N PHE A 162 -1.13 -23.92 1.42
CA PHE A 162 -0.07 -24.92 1.43
C PHE A 162 0.98 -24.70 2.52
N GLY A 163 0.68 -23.85 3.49
CA GLY A 163 1.54 -23.56 4.63
C GLY A 163 1.92 -22.08 4.72
N ASP A 164 2.34 -21.71 5.92
CA ASP A 164 2.88 -20.38 6.22
C ASP A 164 4.07 -20.56 7.16
N PRO A 165 5.24 -20.94 6.62
CA PRO A 165 6.42 -21.24 7.42
C PRO A 165 7.05 -20.01 8.08
N TRP A 166 6.66 -18.80 7.69
CA TRP A 166 7.18 -17.54 8.24
C TRP A 166 6.42 -17.04 9.46
N SER A 167 5.29 -17.66 9.83
CA SER A 167 4.50 -17.28 11.00
C SER A 167 4.60 -18.28 12.13
N ILE A 168 4.74 -17.79 13.36
CA ILE A 168 4.65 -18.60 14.58
C ILE A 168 3.34 -18.29 15.30
N ARG A 169 2.44 -19.28 15.37
CA ARG A 169 1.19 -19.17 16.11
C ARG A 169 1.46 -19.24 17.63
N ARG A 170 1.01 -18.20 18.36
CA ARG A 170 1.28 -18.04 19.80
C ARG A 170 -0.01 -18.14 20.61
N VAL A 171 -0.51 -19.37 20.76
CA VAL A 171 -1.76 -19.64 21.53
C VAL A 171 -1.63 -19.22 22.99
N ASP A 172 -0.43 -19.36 23.56
CA ASP A 172 -0.08 -18.95 24.93
C ASP A 172 -0.25 -17.44 25.17
N GLN A 173 -0.36 -16.65 24.10
CA GLN A 173 -0.50 -15.20 24.13
C GLN A 173 -1.82 -14.71 23.54
N ALA A 174 -2.76 -15.62 23.28
CA ALA A 174 -4.09 -15.27 22.84
C ALA A 174 -4.85 -14.45 23.90
N VAL A 175 -5.71 -13.54 23.43
CA VAL A 175 -6.54 -12.68 24.29
C VAL A 175 -7.98 -12.73 23.86
N VAL A 176 -8.90 -12.54 24.81
CA VAL A 176 -10.34 -12.45 24.54
C VAL A 176 -10.70 -11.00 24.20
N VAL A 177 -11.30 -10.79 23.05
CA VAL A 177 -11.91 -9.50 22.68
C VAL A 177 -13.42 -9.59 22.89
N LYS A 178 -13.90 -8.80 23.86
CA LYS A 178 -15.32 -8.78 24.24
C LYS A 178 -16.10 -7.87 23.31
N MET A 179 -17.19 -8.38 22.73
CA MET A 179 -18.07 -7.62 21.87
C MET A 179 -19.52 -7.96 22.14
N LYS A 180 -20.44 -7.00 22.00
CA LYS A 180 -21.88 -7.23 22.14
C LYS A 180 -22.40 -8.28 21.15
N THR A 181 -21.73 -8.46 20.02
CA THR A 181 -22.10 -9.43 18.97
C THR A 181 -21.55 -10.84 19.21
N GLY A 182 -20.89 -11.06 20.33
CA GLY A 182 -20.20 -12.29 20.73
C GLY A 182 -18.70 -12.09 20.88
N ASP A 183 -18.15 -12.64 21.95
CA ASP A 183 -16.73 -12.58 22.25
C ASP A 183 -15.92 -13.48 21.29
N VAL A 184 -14.70 -13.09 21.00
CA VAL A 184 -13.78 -13.88 20.15
C VAL A 184 -12.42 -14.03 20.80
N LEU A 185 -11.74 -15.12 20.48
CA LEU A 185 -10.33 -15.31 20.82
C LEU A 185 -9.47 -14.72 19.71
N ALA A 186 -8.68 -13.70 20.00
CA ALA A 186 -7.66 -13.17 19.12
C ALA A 186 -6.34 -13.91 19.37
N VAL A 187 -5.90 -14.68 18.38
CA VAL A 187 -4.67 -15.49 18.45
C VAL A 187 -3.58 -14.80 17.64
N PRO A 188 -2.42 -14.46 18.25
CA PRO A 188 -1.37 -13.80 17.51
C PRO A 188 -0.51 -14.79 16.72
N TYR A 189 -0.10 -14.34 15.55
CA TYR A 189 0.90 -14.95 14.69
C TYR A 189 2.07 -13.97 14.55
N ASP A 190 3.26 -14.39 14.97
CA ASP A 190 4.46 -13.58 14.92
C ASP A 190 5.30 -13.91 13.69
N MET A 191 5.63 -12.87 12.90
CA MET A 191 6.49 -12.96 11.73
C MET A 191 7.80 -12.20 11.99
N PRO A 192 8.98 -12.77 11.66
CA PRO A 192 10.24 -12.07 11.78
C PRO A 192 10.38 -11.05 10.66
N ILE A 193 10.80 -9.85 11.00
CA ILE A 193 11.27 -8.85 10.06
C ILE A 193 12.80 -8.82 10.15
N ILE A 194 13.47 -9.22 9.08
CA ILE A 194 14.93 -9.38 9.06
C ILE A 194 15.57 -8.08 8.56
N GLY A 195 16.36 -7.44 9.41
CA GLY A 195 17.13 -6.28 9.01
C GLY A 195 18.27 -6.65 8.04
N TYR A 196 18.63 -5.74 7.17
CA TYR A 196 19.70 -5.97 6.19
C TYR A 196 21.03 -6.33 6.88
N GLY A 197 21.66 -7.43 6.46
CA GLY A 197 22.83 -8.01 7.10
C GLY A 197 22.53 -8.78 8.39
N ALA A 198 21.25 -9.03 8.70
CA ALA A 198 20.76 -9.89 9.79
C ALA A 198 21.27 -9.56 11.22
N LYS A 199 21.69 -8.30 11.45
CA LYS A 199 22.16 -7.87 12.79
C LYS A 199 21.01 -7.76 13.79
N ASN A 200 19.84 -7.33 13.31
CA ASN A 200 18.61 -7.19 14.11
C ASN A 200 17.47 -7.89 13.42
N ILE A 201 16.54 -8.41 14.25
CA ILE A 201 15.29 -9.03 13.77
C ILE A 201 14.15 -8.42 14.57
N GLY A 202 13.16 -7.86 13.84
CA GLY A 202 11.94 -7.28 14.39
C GLY A 202 10.79 -8.27 14.41
N THR A 203 9.63 -7.81 14.90
CA THR A 203 8.42 -8.60 14.97
C THR A 203 7.26 -7.87 14.31
N LEU A 204 6.55 -8.56 13.42
CA LEU A 204 5.21 -8.22 12.98
C LEU A 204 4.24 -9.21 13.63
N ARG A 205 3.36 -8.72 14.50
CA ARG A 205 2.32 -9.53 15.17
C ARG A 205 0.99 -9.31 14.50
N LEU A 206 0.42 -10.38 13.98
CA LEU A 206 -0.86 -10.38 13.25
C LEU A 206 -1.89 -11.19 14.03
N TRP A 207 -3.06 -10.57 14.26
CA TRP A 207 -4.16 -11.20 14.99
C TRP A 207 -5.10 -11.94 14.04
N GLN A 208 -5.41 -13.19 14.36
CA GLN A 208 -6.45 -13.99 13.73
C GLN A 208 -7.52 -14.33 14.76
N THR A 209 -8.79 -14.18 14.39
CA THR A 209 -9.91 -14.47 15.28
C THR A 209 -10.32 -15.93 15.20
N GLU A 210 -10.60 -16.50 16.37
CA GLU A 210 -11.11 -17.86 16.54
C GLU A 210 -12.31 -17.85 17.51
N SER A 211 -13.13 -18.89 17.46
CA SER A 211 -14.25 -19.06 18.39
C SER A 211 -13.74 -19.45 19.78
N LEU A 212 -14.42 -18.93 20.82
CA LEU A 212 -14.24 -19.41 22.19
C LEU A 212 -14.90 -20.77 22.46
N HIS A 213 -15.84 -21.13 21.57
CA HIS A 213 -16.64 -22.35 21.66
C HIS A 213 -16.23 -23.31 20.55
N GLU A 214 -16.13 -24.58 20.89
CA GLU A 214 -15.98 -25.64 19.90
C GLU A 214 -17.26 -25.79 19.07
N ILE A 215 -17.22 -26.68 18.06
CA ILE A 215 -18.39 -27.04 17.26
C ILE A 215 -19.47 -27.62 18.20
N ASP A 216 -20.72 -27.18 18.04
CA ASP A 216 -21.86 -27.76 18.74
C ASP A 216 -22.04 -29.21 18.28
N PHE A 217 -21.49 -30.15 19.08
CA PHE A 217 -21.53 -31.57 18.77
C PHE A 217 -22.95 -32.10 18.75
N THR A 218 -23.87 -31.56 19.57
CA THR A 218 -25.28 -31.98 19.58
C THR A 218 -25.97 -31.63 18.29
N ALA A 219 -25.80 -30.39 17.82
CA ALA A 219 -26.33 -29.97 16.51
C ALA A 219 -25.69 -30.78 15.36
N PHE A 220 -24.37 -31.03 15.42
CA PHE A 220 -23.66 -31.84 14.43
C PHE A 220 -24.21 -33.27 14.37
N ASN A 221 -24.37 -33.92 15.52
CA ASN A 221 -24.90 -35.28 15.64
C ASN A 221 -26.37 -35.39 15.16
N ASN A 222 -27.12 -34.29 15.28
CA ASN A 222 -28.48 -34.18 14.76
C ASN A 222 -28.52 -33.74 13.29
N GLN A 223 -27.41 -33.76 12.55
CA GLN A 223 -27.27 -33.40 11.14
C GLN A 223 -27.57 -31.92 10.83
N HIS A 224 -27.56 -31.05 11.82
CA HIS A 224 -27.67 -29.59 11.65
C HIS A 224 -26.28 -28.96 11.46
N TYR A 225 -25.55 -29.35 10.43
CA TYR A 225 -24.11 -29.03 10.23
C TYR A 225 -23.83 -27.53 10.16
N ALA A 226 -24.68 -26.76 9.47
CA ALA A 226 -24.53 -25.30 9.39
C ALA A 226 -24.69 -24.62 10.76
N GLN A 227 -25.65 -25.08 11.57
CA GLN A 227 -25.86 -24.58 12.95
C GLN A 227 -24.69 -24.97 13.85
N ALA A 228 -24.20 -26.20 13.73
CA ALA A 228 -23.07 -26.70 14.53
C ALA A 228 -21.81 -25.82 14.38
N SER A 229 -21.57 -25.26 13.21
CA SER A 229 -20.41 -24.42 12.90
C SER A 229 -20.69 -22.91 12.96
N ALA A 230 -21.90 -22.48 13.33
CA ALA A 230 -22.32 -21.10 13.19
C ALA A 230 -21.46 -20.11 14.00
N ASP A 231 -21.16 -20.41 15.27
CA ASP A 231 -20.39 -19.52 16.13
C ASP A 231 -18.91 -19.50 15.73
N LYS A 232 -18.37 -20.65 15.31
CA LYS A 232 -17.02 -20.72 14.72
C LYS A 232 -16.92 -19.83 13.49
N ASN A 233 -17.84 -19.96 12.55
CA ASN A 233 -17.83 -19.17 11.32
C ASN A 233 -17.97 -17.66 11.61
N LYS A 234 -18.84 -17.24 12.53
CA LYS A 234 -19.00 -15.83 12.91
C LYS A 234 -17.71 -15.23 13.49
N ALA A 235 -16.96 -15.98 14.28
CA ALA A 235 -15.69 -15.51 14.85
C ALA A 235 -14.62 -15.42 13.75
N GLU A 236 -14.46 -16.46 12.94
CA GLU A 236 -13.46 -16.51 11.87
C GLU A 236 -13.73 -15.50 10.74
N ASP A 237 -15.01 -15.17 10.46
CA ASP A 237 -15.39 -14.20 9.44
C ASP A 237 -14.73 -12.83 9.62
N ILE A 238 -14.41 -12.44 10.86
CA ILE A 238 -13.84 -11.13 11.17
C ILE A 238 -12.47 -10.95 10.48
N THR A 239 -11.65 -12.00 10.42
CA THR A 239 -10.32 -11.94 9.81
C THR A 239 -10.21 -12.73 8.50
N LYS A 240 -11.33 -12.97 7.80
CA LYS A 240 -11.29 -13.66 6.50
C LYS A 240 -10.79 -12.78 5.37
N PHE A 241 -11.37 -11.60 5.21
CA PHE A 241 -11.08 -10.70 4.08
C PHE A 241 -10.72 -9.29 4.55
N LEU A 242 -9.72 -8.72 3.92
CA LEU A 242 -9.40 -7.30 4.01
C LEU A 242 -10.48 -6.49 3.25
N TYR A 243 -10.98 -5.42 3.85
CA TYR A 243 -11.97 -4.51 3.26
C TYR A 243 -13.23 -5.22 2.72
N PRO A 244 -14.00 -5.90 3.57
CA PRO A 244 -15.30 -6.43 3.17
C PRO A 244 -16.20 -5.32 2.64
N ASN A 245 -17.07 -5.65 1.68
CA ASN A 245 -18.05 -4.70 1.15
C ASN A 245 -18.90 -4.13 2.30
N ASP A 246 -18.98 -2.81 2.39
CA ASP A 246 -19.65 -2.07 3.46
C ASP A 246 -20.84 -1.21 2.97
N ASP A 247 -21.41 -1.53 1.82
CA ASP A 247 -22.61 -0.86 1.30
C ASP A 247 -23.80 -1.02 2.25
N ARG A 248 -23.86 -2.15 2.97
CA ARG A 248 -24.90 -2.49 3.92
C ARG A 248 -24.40 -2.41 5.37
N ARG A 249 -25.38 -2.41 6.29
CA ARG A 249 -25.13 -2.36 7.74
C ARG A 249 -24.19 -3.46 8.25
N GLU A 250 -24.38 -4.68 7.73
CA GLU A 250 -23.62 -5.86 8.14
C GLU A 250 -22.14 -5.72 7.78
N GLY A 251 -21.84 -5.22 6.58
CA GLY A 251 -20.48 -4.96 6.13
C GLY A 251 -19.79 -3.85 6.94
N LYS A 252 -20.50 -2.75 7.22
CA LYS A 252 -20.03 -1.69 8.11
C LYS A 252 -19.74 -2.22 9.53
N GLN A 253 -20.63 -3.08 10.05
CA GLN A 253 -20.42 -3.73 11.35
C GLN A 253 -19.19 -4.65 11.33
N MET A 254 -18.95 -5.37 10.23
CA MET A 254 -17.79 -6.21 10.06
C MET A 254 -16.50 -5.39 10.09
N ARG A 255 -16.43 -4.26 9.42
CA ARG A 255 -15.28 -3.35 9.48
C ARG A 255 -15.02 -2.82 10.88
N ILE A 256 -16.07 -2.44 11.62
CA ILE A 256 -15.93 -2.04 13.02
C ILE A 256 -15.34 -3.17 13.87
N LYS A 257 -15.80 -4.42 13.68
CA LYS A 257 -15.26 -5.59 14.39
C LYS A 257 -13.77 -5.79 14.08
N GLN A 258 -13.36 -5.70 12.81
CA GLN A 258 -11.96 -5.80 12.41
C GLN A 258 -11.09 -4.74 13.10
N GLN A 259 -11.50 -3.48 13.04
CA GLN A 259 -10.77 -2.38 13.70
C GLN A 259 -10.71 -2.57 15.21
N TYR A 260 -11.81 -2.99 15.82
CA TYR A 260 -11.87 -3.19 17.27
C TYR A 260 -11.01 -4.38 17.73
N VAL A 261 -11.04 -5.50 17.02
CA VAL A 261 -10.15 -6.66 17.31
C VAL A 261 -8.69 -6.24 17.20
N LEU A 262 -8.31 -5.54 16.13
CA LEU A 262 -6.94 -5.05 15.97
C LEU A 262 -6.48 -4.26 17.19
N VAL A 263 -7.24 -3.26 17.61
CA VAL A 263 -6.79 -2.34 18.67
C VAL A 263 -6.90 -2.98 20.05
N SER A 264 -7.99 -3.69 20.35
CA SER A 264 -8.20 -4.31 21.67
C SER A 264 -7.18 -5.41 21.94
N ALA A 265 -6.95 -6.31 20.98
CA ALA A 265 -5.97 -7.37 21.13
C ALA A 265 -4.55 -6.81 21.29
N SER A 266 -4.16 -5.81 20.51
CA SER A 266 -2.84 -5.19 20.57
C SER A 266 -2.60 -4.47 21.89
N LEU A 267 -3.58 -3.73 22.39
CA LEU A 267 -3.47 -3.01 23.66
C LEU A 267 -3.45 -3.95 24.86
N GLN A 268 -4.25 -5.02 24.85
CA GLN A 268 -4.20 -6.04 25.89
C GLN A 268 -2.81 -6.72 25.94
N ASP A 269 -2.19 -6.97 24.79
CA ASP A 269 -0.84 -7.52 24.71
C ASP A 269 0.22 -6.56 25.27
N MET A 270 0.16 -5.29 24.89
CA MET A 270 1.05 -4.24 25.42
C MET A 270 0.91 -4.11 26.96
N LEU A 271 -0.34 -4.04 27.45
CA LEU A 271 -0.61 -3.97 28.89
C LEU A 271 -0.12 -5.21 29.64
N ARG A 272 -0.34 -6.41 29.09
CA ARG A 272 0.17 -7.66 29.68
C ARG A 272 1.70 -7.66 29.77
N ALA A 273 2.39 -7.22 28.73
CA ALA A 273 3.85 -7.11 28.72
C ALA A 273 4.35 -6.07 29.71
N TYR A 274 3.66 -4.95 29.82
CA TYR A 274 3.96 -3.89 30.77
C TYR A 274 3.76 -4.35 32.22
N LYS A 275 2.59 -4.92 32.53
CA LYS A 275 2.26 -5.41 33.88
C LYS A 275 3.24 -6.49 34.36
N LYS A 276 3.77 -7.31 33.45
CA LYS A 276 4.78 -8.32 33.80
C LYS A 276 6.07 -7.68 34.36
N ARG A 277 6.40 -6.44 33.96
CA ARG A 277 7.58 -5.70 34.40
C ARG A 277 7.32 -4.81 35.61
N HIS A 278 6.20 -4.13 35.63
CA HIS A 278 5.89 -3.04 36.57
C HIS A 278 4.74 -3.33 37.52
N GLY A 279 4.05 -4.48 37.39
CA GLY A 279 2.83 -4.77 38.15
C GLY A 279 1.74 -3.76 37.78
N ASP A 280 1.07 -3.23 38.79
CA ASP A 280 -0.03 -2.25 38.64
C ASP A 280 0.45 -0.77 38.71
N ASP A 281 1.77 -0.52 38.64
CA ASP A 281 2.33 0.83 38.56
C ASP A 281 2.38 1.31 37.10
N TYR A 282 1.49 2.21 36.74
CA TYR A 282 1.37 2.78 35.39
C TYR A 282 2.11 4.10 35.18
N ALA A 283 2.92 4.57 36.15
CA ALA A 283 3.62 5.84 36.06
C ALA A 283 4.50 5.98 34.81
N TRP A 284 5.06 4.85 34.35
CA TRP A 284 5.99 4.79 33.21
C TRP A 284 5.35 4.37 31.90
N PHE A 285 4.04 4.08 31.88
CA PHE A 285 3.41 3.49 30.67
C PHE A 285 3.56 4.39 29.45
N ALA A 286 3.23 5.68 29.56
CA ALA A 286 3.37 6.63 28.47
C ALA A 286 4.83 6.94 28.11
N GLU A 287 5.74 6.80 29.07
CA GLU A 287 7.18 7.01 28.82
C GLU A 287 7.82 5.82 28.11
N GLU A 288 7.29 4.61 28.29
CA GLU A 288 7.82 3.40 27.64
C GLU A 288 7.15 3.04 26.33
N HIS A 289 6.00 3.65 26.01
CA HIS A 289 5.21 3.30 24.84
C HIS A 289 4.93 4.51 23.95
N ALA A 290 5.25 4.42 22.67
CA ALA A 290 4.79 5.31 21.61
C ALA A 290 4.00 4.51 20.59
N VAL A 291 2.73 4.82 20.37
CA VAL A 291 1.85 4.06 19.46
C VAL A 291 1.47 4.93 18.27
N GLN A 292 1.92 4.56 17.09
CA GLN A 292 1.56 5.25 15.85
C GLN A 292 0.31 4.64 15.24
N LEU A 293 -0.69 5.48 15.00
CA LEU A 293 -1.94 5.12 14.35
C LEU A 293 -1.82 5.37 12.85
N ASN A 294 -1.81 4.29 12.07
CA ASN A 294 -1.70 4.36 10.61
C ASN A 294 -3.08 4.55 9.99
N ASP A 295 -3.42 5.79 9.66
CA ASP A 295 -4.74 6.26 9.27
C ASP A 295 -5.78 6.18 10.41
N THR A 296 -7.07 6.30 10.08
CA THR A 296 -8.18 6.29 11.05
C THR A 296 -8.57 4.89 11.50
N HIS A 297 -8.17 3.85 10.78
CA HIS A 297 -8.54 2.47 11.09
C HIS A 297 -8.24 2.05 12.54
N PRO A 298 -7.07 2.37 13.15
CA PRO A 298 -6.78 2.02 14.53
C PRO A 298 -7.16 3.09 15.55
N VAL A 299 -7.88 4.16 15.20
CA VAL A 299 -8.19 5.27 16.14
C VAL A 299 -9.05 4.83 17.31
N MET A 300 -9.82 3.74 17.20
CA MET A 300 -10.51 3.13 18.34
C MET A 300 -9.56 2.71 19.48
N ALA A 301 -8.24 2.66 19.26
CA ALA A 301 -7.25 2.42 20.29
C ALA A 301 -7.30 3.47 21.40
N ILE A 302 -7.65 4.72 21.08
CA ILE A 302 -7.76 5.82 22.06
C ILE A 302 -8.83 5.52 23.12
N PRO A 303 -10.11 5.34 22.78
CA PRO A 303 -11.11 4.99 23.77
C PRO A 303 -10.91 3.60 24.37
N GLU A 304 -10.32 2.64 23.63
CA GLU A 304 -10.09 1.29 24.17
C GLU A 304 -9.01 1.28 25.25
N LEU A 305 -7.88 1.95 25.07
CA LEU A 305 -6.87 2.04 26.13
C LEU A 305 -7.44 2.78 27.35
N THR A 306 -8.23 3.85 27.14
CA THR A 306 -8.92 4.54 28.24
C THR A 306 -9.82 3.56 29.02
N ARG A 307 -10.59 2.72 28.30
CA ARG A 307 -11.48 1.72 28.89
C ARG A 307 -10.70 0.68 29.71
N LEU A 308 -9.62 0.13 29.13
CA LEU A 308 -8.79 -0.88 29.78
C LEU A 308 -8.13 -0.35 31.07
N LEU A 309 -7.61 0.88 31.04
CA LEU A 309 -7.05 1.53 32.24
C LEU A 309 -8.14 1.80 33.29
N MET A 310 -9.36 2.13 32.89
CA MET A 310 -10.48 2.27 33.83
C MET A 310 -10.88 0.92 34.45
N GLU A 311 -10.81 -0.19 33.72
CA GLU A 311 -11.00 -1.54 34.28
C GLU A 311 -9.91 -1.88 35.32
N ASP A 312 -8.70 -1.37 35.14
CA ASP A 312 -7.61 -1.45 36.12
C ASP A 312 -7.72 -0.47 37.31
N GLY A 313 -8.86 0.27 37.41
CA GLY A 313 -9.18 1.10 38.55
C GLY A 313 -8.90 2.60 38.40
N PHE A 314 -8.44 3.06 37.24
CA PHE A 314 -8.24 4.49 37.01
C PHE A 314 -9.56 5.24 36.84
N THR A 315 -9.60 6.50 37.30
CA THR A 315 -10.67 7.43 36.88
C THR A 315 -10.52 7.74 35.40
N PHE A 316 -11.60 8.19 34.75
CA PHE A 316 -11.56 8.59 33.33
C PHE A 316 -10.48 9.65 33.07
N ASP A 317 -10.39 10.68 33.92
CA ASP A 317 -9.42 11.77 33.72
C ASP A 317 -7.97 11.29 33.83
N ALA A 318 -7.67 10.44 34.82
CA ALA A 318 -6.34 9.88 34.98
C ALA A 318 -5.97 8.92 33.82
N ALA A 319 -6.90 8.06 33.40
CA ALA A 319 -6.70 7.16 32.27
C ALA A 319 -6.47 7.93 30.96
N PHE A 320 -7.32 8.95 30.71
CA PHE A 320 -7.23 9.73 29.46
C PHE A 320 -5.98 10.60 29.40
N GLU A 321 -5.46 11.06 30.55
CA GLU A 321 -4.17 11.78 30.59
C GLU A 321 -3.00 10.88 30.17
N ILE A 322 -2.97 9.61 30.61
CA ILE A 322 -2.00 8.63 30.12
C ILE A 322 -2.15 8.45 28.61
N VAL A 323 -3.38 8.21 28.14
CA VAL A 323 -3.71 7.92 26.73
C VAL A 323 -3.26 9.03 25.79
N ARG A 324 -3.45 10.31 26.17
CA ARG A 324 -3.06 11.46 25.35
C ARG A 324 -1.55 11.58 25.12
N ASN A 325 -0.73 10.89 25.91
CA ASN A 325 0.73 10.89 25.82
C ASN A 325 1.31 9.64 25.13
N VAL A 326 0.45 8.69 24.72
CA VAL A 326 0.85 7.42 24.11
C VAL A 326 0.75 7.46 22.60
N PHE A 327 -0.32 8.04 22.04
CA PHE A 327 -0.66 7.92 20.63
C PHE A 327 -0.18 9.10 19.78
N ALA A 328 0.21 8.79 18.53
CA ALA A 328 0.39 9.74 17.45
C ALA A 328 -0.40 9.28 16.22
N TYR A 329 -0.83 10.21 15.38
CA TYR A 329 -1.73 9.94 14.24
C TYR A 329 -1.08 10.34 12.91
N THR A 330 -1.06 9.44 11.96
CA THR A 330 -0.71 9.70 10.56
C THR A 330 -1.99 9.76 9.72
N ASN A 331 -2.23 10.87 9.03
CA ASN A 331 -3.31 11.00 8.05
C ASN A 331 -2.82 10.63 6.65
N HIS A 332 -3.63 9.88 5.88
CA HIS A 332 -3.30 9.44 4.52
C HIS A 332 -4.28 9.94 3.46
N THR A 333 -5.19 10.85 3.79
CA THR A 333 -6.16 11.39 2.83
C THR A 333 -6.23 12.90 2.86
N VAL A 334 -6.50 13.50 1.69
CA VAL A 334 -6.72 14.94 1.53
C VAL A 334 -8.21 15.29 1.32
N MET A 335 -9.08 14.29 1.14
CA MET A 335 -10.50 14.49 0.89
C MET A 335 -11.28 14.42 2.18
N GLN A 336 -11.92 15.52 2.59
CA GLN A 336 -12.71 15.58 3.83
C GLN A 336 -13.87 14.56 3.84
N GLU A 337 -14.49 14.31 2.69
CA GLU A 337 -15.57 13.31 2.54
C GLU A 337 -15.09 11.87 2.75
N ALA A 338 -13.81 11.61 2.53
CA ALA A 338 -13.20 10.29 2.74
C ALA A 338 -12.75 10.05 4.19
N LEU A 339 -12.79 11.06 5.06
CA LEU A 339 -12.51 10.90 6.49
C LEU A 339 -13.56 9.98 7.14
N GLU A 340 -13.10 8.93 7.80
CA GLU A 340 -13.94 7.88 8.36
C GLU A 340 -14.87 8.39 9.47
N LYS A 341 -16.13 8.02 9.38
CA LYS A 341 -17.19 8.36 10.35
C LYS A 341 -18.01 7.13 10.66
N TRP A 342 -18.34 6.93 11.92
CA TRP A 342 -19.18 5.82 12.36
C TRP A 342 -20.44 6.31 13.04
N ASP A 343 -21.61 5.82 12.63
CA ASP A 343 -22.85 6.01 13.34
C ASP A 343 -22.73 5.46 14.77
N LEU A 344 -23.15 6.27 15.77
CA LEU A 344 -23.05 5.89 17.19
C LEU A 344 -23.83 4.62 17.54
N ALA A 345 -25.00 4.42 16.92
CA ALA A 345 -25.83 3.24 17.18
C ALA A 345 -25.21 2.01 16.54
N LEU A 346 -24.56 2.17 15.37
CA LEU A 346 -23.83 1.10 14.72
C LEU A 346 -22.60 0.70 15.55
N LEU A 347 -21.82 1.66 16.01
CA LEU A 347 -20.65 1.41 16.86
C LEU A 347 -21.08 0.74 18.19
N ALA A 348 -22.14 1.22 18.82
CA ALA A 348 -22.71 0.64 20.04
C ALA A 348 -23.30 -0.79 19.83
N SER A 349 -23.57 -1.19 18.59
CA SER A 349 -23.98 -2.55 18.29
C SER A 349 -22.84 -3.57 18.38
N VAL A 350 -21.59 -3.11 18.37
CA VAL A 350 -20.38 -3.94 18.52
C VAL A 350 -19.72 -3.70 19.88
N CYS A 351 -19.41 -2.46 20.22
CA CYS A 351 -18.65 -2.07 21.40
C CYS A 351 -19.30 -0.87 22.14
N PRO A 352 -20.42 -1.10 22.86
CA PRO A 352 -21.15 -0.03 23.54
C PRO A 352 -20.31 0.69 24.60
N GLU A 353 -19.36 0.02 25.24
CA GLU A 353 -18.45 0.58 26.24
C GLU A 353 -17.58 1.68 25.63
N LEU A 354 -17.09 1.47 24.38
CA LEU A 354 -16.31 2.50 23.69
C LEU A 354 -17.14 3.75 23.40
N VAL A 355 -18.41 3.59 23.03
CA VAL A 355 -19.30 4.74 22.81
C VAL A 355 -19.46 5.57 24.10
N ALA A 356 -19.55 4.92 25.25
CA ALA A 356 -19.60 5.61 26.54
C ALA A 356 -18.31 6.41 26.83
N ILE A 357 -17.15 5.83 26.52
CA ILE A 357 -15.86 6.52 26.65
C ILE A 357 -15.74 7.68 25.63
N ILE A 358 -16.09 7.46 24.37
CA ILE A 358 -16.05 8.51 23.33
C ILE A 358 -16.94 9.70 23.73
N ARG A 359 -18.11 9.47 24.33
CA ARG A 359 -18.96 10.54 24.86
C ARG A 359 -18.29 11.34 25.97
N LYS A 360 -17.52 10.69 26.86
CA LYS A 360 -16.73 11.37 27.89
C LYS A 360 -15.60 12.20 27.28
N ILE A 361 -14.91 11.66 26.25
CA ILE A 361 -13.87 12.40 25.52
C ILE A 361 -14.46 13.61 24.81
N ASP A 362 -15.62 13.48 24.15
CA ASP A 362 -16.31 14.59 23.49
C ASP A 362 -16.75 15.68 24.50
N ALA A 363 -17.24 15.27 25.66
CA ALA A 363 -17.60 16.22 26.75
C ALA A 363 -16.37 16.99 27.27
N LYS A 364 -15.24 16.28 27.45
CA LYS A 364 -13.97 16.89 27.86
C LYS A 364 -13.45 17.85 26.78
N PHE A 365 -13.49 17.46 25.51
CA PHE A 365 -13.16 18.33 24.38
C PHE A 365 -13.99 19.63 24.41
N LYS A 366 -15.30 19.55 24.59
CA LYS A 366 -16.18 20.72 24.67
C LYS A 366 -15.84 21.62 25.86
N ALA A 367 -15.51 21.02 27.00
CA ALA A 367 -15.06 21.76 28.17
C ALA A 367 -13.71 22.48 27.92
N ASP A 368 -12.74 21.80 27.28
CA ASP A 368 -11.45 22.37 26.90
C ASP A 368 -11.64 23.57 25.93
N MET A 369 -12.57 23.48 24.97
CA MET A 369 -12.90 24.57 24.05
C MET A 369 -13.50 25.76 24.78
N ALA A 370 -14.43 25.53 25.70
CA ALA A 370 -15.03 26.58 26.51
C ALA A 370 -13.98 27.31 27.36
N THR A 371 -13.03 26.59 27.96
CA THR A 371 -11.93 27.18 28.77
C THR A 371 -11.01 28.03 27.88
N ARG A 372 -10.82 27.71 26.62
CA ARG A 372 -10.03 28.48 25.65
C ARG A 372 -10.79 29.63 24.99
N GLY A 373 -12.09 29.81 25.30
CA GLY A 373 -12.97 30.75 24.61
C GLY A 373 -13.13 30.42 23.10
N ALA A 374 -12.90 29.16 22.70
CA ALA A 374 -12.98 28.74 21.33
C ALA A 374 -14.37 28.17 20.99
N GLU A 375 -14.91 28.54 19.83
CA GLU A 375 -16.18 28.02 19.36
C GLU A 375 -16.08 26.52 19.01
N VAL A 376 -17.11 25.76 19.40
CA VAL A 376 -17.26 24.33 18.98
C VAL A 376 -17.92 24.31 17.62
N LYS A 377 -17.08 24.28 16.55
CA LYS A 377 -17.54 24.19 15.17
C LYS A 377 -17.77 22.72 14.77
N ALA A 378 -18.66 22.48 13.81
CA ALA A 378 -18.91 21.14 13.24
C ALA A 378 -17.63 20.45 12.74
N THR A 379 -16.72 21.22 12.15
CA THR A 379 -15.42 20.78 11.64
C THR A 379 -14.43 20.28 12.70
N ARG A 380 -14.70 20.56 13.99
CA ARG A 380 -13.90 20.10 15.13
C ARG A 380 -14.62 19.09 16.01
N CYS A 381 -15.93 18.87 15.82
CA CYS A 381 -16.70 17.99 16.69
C CYS A 381 -16.26 16.53 16.55
N ILE A 382 -15.95 15.89 17.69
CA ILE A 382 -15.72 14.46 17.76
C ILE A 382 -17.03 13.71 17.49
N ILE A 383 -18.13 14.18 18.12
CA ILE A 383 -19.48 13.66 17.85
C ILE A 383 -20.31 14.77 17.19
N TRP A 384 -20.76 14.51 15.96
CA TRP A 384 -21.64 15.38 15.20
C TRP A 384 -22.66 14.56 14.38
N ASN A 385 -23.92 14.99 14.32
CA ASN A 385 -24.99 14.30 13.61
C ASN A 385 -25.10 12.79 13.94
N ASN A 386 -25.01 12.44 15.22
CA ASN A 386 -25.00 11.05 15.70
C ASN A 386 -23.87 10.18 15.13
N GLN A 387 -22.81 10.76 14.61
CA GLN A 387 -21.62 10.09 14.10
C GLN A 387 -20.40 10.46 14.92
N VAL A 388 -19.50 9.49 15.10
CA VAL A 388 -18.14 9.71 15.57
C VAL A 388 -17.25 10.03 14.39
N HIS A 389 -16.56 11.15 14.43
CA HIS A 389 -15.59 11.58 13.43
C HIS A 389 -14.20 11.15 13.89
N MET A 390 -13.69 10.06 13.31
CA MET A 390 -12.50 9.37 13.79
C MET A 390 -11.24 10.24 13.71
N ALA A 391 -11.05 10.98 12.63
CA ALA A 391 -9.92 11.90 12.48
C ALA A 391 -9.96 13.03 13.52
N GLN A 392 -11.13 13.58 13.85
CA GLN A 392 -11.27 14.62 14.87
C GLN A 392 -10.90 14.08 16.25
N LEU A 393 -11.33 12.86 16.58
CA LEU A 393 -10.94 12.18 17.80
C LEU A 393 -9.42 11.98 17.86
N ALA A 394 -8.80 11.56 16.76
CA ALA A 394 -7.36 11.34 16.67
C ALA A 394 -6.57 12.65 16.90
N VAL A 395 -6.91 13.73 16.17
CA VAL A 395 -6.21 15.02 16.31
C VAL A 395 -6.31 15.57 17.73
N TYR A 396 -7.48 15.44 18.37
CA TYR A 396 -7.66 15.90 19.75
C TYR A 396 -6.84 15.11 20.77
N ALA A 397 -6.81 13.78 20.63
CA ALA A 397 -6.33 12.86 21.66
C ALA A 397 -4.90 12.31 21.42
N THR A 398 -4.14 12.86 20.47
CA THR A 398 -2.77 12.42 20.18
C THR A 398 -1.74 13.51 20.39
N VAL A 399 -0.47 13.11 20.58
CA VAL A 399 0.65 14.05 20.78
C VAL A 399 1.06 14.75 19.49
N ALA A 400 0.86 14.09 18.34
CA ALA A 400 1.23 14.62 17.03
C ALA A 400 0.29 14.08 15.95
N THR A 401 0.06 14.90 14.93
CA THR A 401 -0.62 14.56 13.68
C THR A 401 0.33 14.87 12.54
N ASN A 402 0.60 13.91 11.66
CA ASN A 402 1.44 14.18 10.51
C ASN A 402 0.75 13.87 9.16
N GLY A 403 1.09 14.70 8.17
CA GLY A 403 0.91 14.39 6.76
C GLY A 403 2.07 13.53 6.25
N VAL A 404 1.96 13.10 4.99
CA VAL A 404 2.85 12.08 4.38
C VAL A 404 3.59 12.57 3.12
N ALA A 405 3.45 13.86 2.80
CA ALA A 405 4.21 14.62 1.82
C ALA A 405 4.13 16.11 2.21
N ALA A 406 5.05 16.93 1.72
CA ALA A 406 5.08 18.36 2.06
C ALA A 406 3.77 19.05 1.68
N ILE A 407 3.34 18.94 0.42
CA ILE A 407 2.08 19.52 -0.06
C ILE A 407 0.85 18.98 0.69
N HIS A 408 0.84 17.68 1.01
CA HIS A 408 -0.24 17.07 1.79
C HIS A 408 -0.34 17.72 3.17
N THR A 409 0.78 17.93 3.84
CA THR A 409 0.82 18.53 5.17
C THR A 409 0.29 19.96 5.15
N GLU A 410 0.61 20.76 4.12
CA GLU A 410 0.05 22.10 3.97
C GLU A 410 -1.47 22.05 3.71
N ILE A 411 -1.96 21.15 2.87
CA ILE A 411 -3.42 20.94 2.68
C ILE A 411 -4.10 20.57 4.01
N LEU A 412 -3.47 19.73 4.85
CA LEU A 412 -4.01 19.42 6.17
C LEU A 412 -4.12 20.66 7.05
N LYS A 413 -3.11 21.54 7.03
CA LYS A 413 -3.09 22.79 7.83
C LYS A 413 -4.06 23.84 7.34
N ASP A 414 -4.19 23.99 6.02
CA ASP A 414 -4.92 25.10 5.41
C ASP A 414 -6.39 24.77 5.13
N ASP A 415 -6.75 23.48 4.96
CA ASP A 415 -8.09 23.02 4.60
C ASP A 415 -8.61 21.94 5.56
N VAL A 416 -8.10 20.70 5.47
CA VAL A 416 -8.71 19.52 6.11
C VAL A 416 -8.83 19.68 7.62
N PHE A 417 -7.80 20.18 8.28
CA PHE A 417 -7.71 20.41 9.72
C PHE A 417 -7.38 21.86 10.09
N ALA A 418 -7.69 22.83 9.23
CA ALA A 418 -7.39 24.25 9.46
C ALA A 418 -7.84 24.75 10.85
N ASP A 419 -9.05 24.39 11.26
CA ASP A 419 -9.59 24.73 12.56
C ASP A 419 -8.83 24.08 13.74
N TRP A 420 -8.24 22.90 13.55
CA TRP A 420 -7.40 22.23 14.55
C TRP A 420 -5.98 22.79 14.55
N TYR A 421 -5.44 23.08 13.38
CA TYR A 421 -4.12 23.69 13.26
C TYR A 421 -4.08 25.06 13.94
N ALA A 422 -5.14 25.85 13.83
CA ALA A 422 -5.27 27.13 14.55
C ALA A 422 -5.24 26.96 16.08
N LEU A 423 -5.62 25.80 16.62
CA LEU A 423 -5.62 25.53 18.07
C LEU A 423 -4.33 24.88 18.59
N TYR A 424 -3.68 24.06 17.77
CA TYR A 424 -2.53 23.20 18.13
C TYR A 424 -1.50 23.13 17.01
N PRO A 425 -0.94 24.29 16.56
CA PRO A 425 -0.03 24.30 15.41
C PRO A 425 1.22 23.42 15.63
N GLU A 426 1.68 23.29 16.87
CA GLU A 426 2.86 22.52 17.25
C GLU A 426 2.70 21.00 17.08
N ARG A 427 1.46 20.50 16.94
CA ARG A 427 1.19 19.07 16.76
C ARG A 427 1.25 18.61 15.32
N PHE A 428 1.15 19.55 14.35
CA PHE A 428 1.12 19.23 12.93
C PHE A 428 2.53 19.19 12.36
N GLN A 429 2.89 18.04 11.80
CA GLN A 429 4.22 17.77 11.26
C GLN A 429 4.14 17.14 9.87
N ASN A 430 5.18 17.30 9.08
CA ASN A 430 5.37 16.52 7.85
C ASN A 430 6.33 15.35 8.10
N LYS A 431 5.95 14.17 7.62
CA LYS A 431 6.82 13.00 7.51
C LYS A 431 6.66 12.44 6.10
N THR A 432 7.38 13.01 5.14
CA THR A 432 7.34 12.52 3.75
C THR A 432 7.59 11.02 3.74
N ASN A 433 6.71 10.27 3.07
CA ASN A 433 6.83 8.83 2.92
C ASN A 433 8.18 8.43 2.30
N GLY A 434 8.50 7.17 2.45
CA GLY A 434 9.67 6.57 1.85
C GLY A 434 9.45 5.09 1.56
N ILE A 435 10.38 4.51 0.85
CA ILE A 435 10.41 3.10 0.44
C ILE A 435 11.70 2.45 0.91
N THR A 436 11.70 1.13 1.12
CA THR A 436 12.94 0.41 1.38
C THR A 436 13.68 0.13 0.08
N GLN A 437 14.89 0.66 -0.04
CA GLN A 437 15.79 0.42 -1.18
C GLN A 437 16.24 -1.05 -1.25
N ARG A 438 16.20 -1.80 -0.15
CA ARG A 438 16.55 -3.22 -0.14
C ARG A 438 15.65 -4.02 -1.08
N ARG A 439 14.34 -3.96 -0.87
CA ARG A 439 13.39 -4.65 -1.77
C ARG A 439 13.26 -3.96 -3.12
N TRP A 440 13.14 -2.62 -3.14
CA TRP A 440 12.73 -1.87 -4.34
C TRP A 440 13.90 -1.44 -5.24
N LEU A 441 15.13 -1.82 -4.91
CA LEU A 441 16.30 -1.74 -5.77
C LEU A 441 17.16 -3.01 -5.62
N GLY A 442 17.71 -3.26 -4.45
CA GLY A 442 18.65 -4.35 -4.21
C GLY A 442 18.14 -5.73 -4.61
N LEU A 443 16.89 -6.05 -4.24
CA LEU A 443 16.25 -7.34 -4.54
C LEU A 443 15.63 -7.38 -5.94
N CYS A 444 14.79 -6.40 -6.29
CA CYS A 444 14.00 -6.48 -7.54
C CYS A 444 14.79 -6.08 -8.80
N ASN A 445 15.94 -5.39 -8.65
CA ASN A 445 16.75 -4.93 -9.77
C ASN A 445 18.25 -5.14 -9.52
N PRO A 446 18.68 -6.41 -9.41
CA PRO A 446 20.08 -6.72 -9.11
C PRO A 446 21.05 -6.20 -10.19
N GLU A 447 20.63 -6.14 -11.46
CA GLU A 447 21.45 -5.64 -12.57
C GLU A 447 21.73 -4.13 -12.41
N LEU A 448 20.71 -3.33 -12.08
CA LEU A 448 20.91 -1.90 -11.78
C LEU A 448 21.71 -1.71 -10.50
N THR A 449 21.47 -2.55 -9.48
CA THR A 449 22.23 -2.54 -8.24
C THR A 449 23.71 -2.75 -8.53
N ALA A 450 24.08 -3.75 -9.32
CA ALA A 450 25.46 -4.04 -9.72
C ALA A 450 26.08 -2.90 -10.53
N LEU A 451 25.31 -2.27 -11.42
CA LEU A 451 25.79 -1.08 -12.16
C LEU A 451 26.11 0.08 -11.21
N ILE A 452 25.22 0.37 -10.27
CA ILE A 452 25.45 1.43 -9.27
C ILE A 452 26.64 1.10 -8.39
N GLU A 453 26.76 -0.15 -7.91
CA GLU A 453 27.87 -0.61 -7.07
C GLU A 453 29.22 -0.46 -7.78
N LYS A 454 29.27 -0.74 -9.07
CA LYS A 454 30.49 -0.57 -9.90
C LYS A 454 31.00 0.87 -9.85
N HIS A 455 30.12 1.86 -9.77
CA HIS A 455 30.46 3.27 -9.85
C HIS A 455 30.65 3.95 -8.47
N ILE A 456 29.85 3.59 -7.48
CA ILE A 456 29.84 4.27 -6.16
C ILE A 456 29.94 3.32 -4.95
N GLY A 457 30.07 2.01 -5.17
CA GLY A 457 30.08 0.99 -4.11
C GLY A 457 28.67 0.71 -3.55
N SER A 458 28.53 -0.33 -2.71
CA SER A 458 27.25 -0.84 -2.19
C SER A 458 26.62 -0.04 -1.03
N GLY A 459 27.25 1.04 -0.60
CA GLY A 459 26.83 1.79 0.59
C GLY A 459 25.40 2.36 0.53
N PHE A 460 24.83 2.54 -0.65
CA PHE A 460 23.47 3.06 -0.86
C PHE A 460 22.37 2.11 -0.37
N LEU A 461 22.62 0.82 -0.22
CA LEU A 461 21.66 -0.12 0.34
C LEU A 461 21.35 0.12 1.82
N THR A 462 22.24 0.82 2.54
CA THR A 462 22.06 1.22 3.95
C THR A 462 22.00 2.73 4.16
N ASP A 463 22.30 3.51 3.12
CA ASP A 463 22.28 4.98 3.15
C ASP A 463 22.00 5.49 1.73
N LEU A 464 20.74 5.70 1.42
CA LEU A 464 20.27 5.99 0.05
C LEU A 464 20.78 7.35 -0.46
N ASP A 465 21.14 8.29 0.43
CA ASP A 465 21.72 9.59 0.04
C ASP A 465 23.03 9.45 -0.72
N LYS A 466 23.72 8.31 -0.56
CA LYS A 466 24.95 8.02 -1.33
C LYS A 466 24.73 7.91 -2.84
N LEU A 467 23.49 7.73 -3.30
CA LEU A 467 23.16 7.77 -4.73
C LEU A 467 23.52 9.12 -5.37
N GLU A 468 23.58 10.20 -4.60
CA GLU A 468 23.97 11.52 -5.10
C GLU A 468 25.39 11.50 -5.73
N ALA A 469 26.26 10.60 -5.29
CA ALA A 469 27.60 10.43 -5.86
C ALA A 469 27.59 9.96 -7.33
N LEU A 470 26.45 9.50 -7.87
CA LEU A 470 26.29 9.20 -9.28
C LEU A 470 26.21 10.47 -10.16
N LYS A 471 25.67 11.58 -9.64
CA LYS A 471 25.44 12.81 -10.44
C LYS A 471 26.67 13.25 -11.25
N PRO A 472 27.88 13.40 -10.64
CA PRO A 472 29.06 13.79 -11.39
C PRO A 472 29.64 12.70 -12.32
N GLN A 473 29.15 11.47 -12.25
CA GLN A 473 29.60 10.33 -13.05
C GLN A 473 28.71 10.07 -14.28
N ILE A 474 27.61 10.80 -14.43
CA ILE A 474 26.67 10.62 -15.54
C ILE A 474 27.36 11.04 -16.84
N SER A 475 27.90 10.06 -17.56
CA SER A 475 28.59 10.15 -18.85
C SER A 475 27.80 9.38 -19.91
N ASP A 476 28.22 9.53 -21.17
CA ASP A 476 27.62 8.73 -22.25
C ASP A 476 27.85 7.23 -22.04
N ASP A 477 28.98 6.84 -21.45
CA ASP A 477 29.27 5.43 -21.19
C ASP A 477 28.37 4.87 -20.09
N LEU A 478 28.18 5.59 -18.99
CA LEU A 478 27.22 5.19 -17.96
C LEU A 478 25.79 5.13 -18.51
N CYS A 479 25.40 6.09 -19.38
CA CYS A 479 24.11 6.05 -20.04
C CYS A 479 23.93 4.80 -20.91
N ARG A 480 24.96 4.39 -21.68
CA ARG A 480 24.92 3.14 -22.47
C ARG A 480 24.79 1.90 -21.59
N GLU A 481 25.54 1.83 -20.50
CA GLU A 481 25.44 0.74 -19.52
C GLU A 481 24.03 0.67 -18.92
N PHE A 482 23.47 1.80 -18.53
CA PHE A 482 22.09 1.89 -18.01
C PHE A 482 21.03 1.46 -19.04
N ILE A 483 21.16 1.91 -20.30
CA ILE A 483 20.26 1.48 -21.39
C ILE A 483 20.30 -0.03 -21.55
N ALA A 484 21.48 -0.67 -21.47
CA ALA A 484 21.61 -2.10 -21.56
C ALA A 484 20.87 -2.82 -20.42
N VAL A 485 21.04 -2.35 -19.17
CA VAL A 485 20.30 -2.87 -18.02
C VAL A 485 18.79 -2.71 -18.21
N LYS A 486 18.32 -1.54 -18.66
CA LYS A 486 16.90 -1.28 -18.90
C LYS A 486 16.34 -2.21 -19.96
N LYS A 487 17.04 -2.44 -21.08
CA LYS A 487 16.64 -3.36 -22.13
C LYS A 487 16.53 -4.82 -21.63
N GLU A 488 17.43 -5.23 -20.77
CA GLU A 488 17.37 -6.55 -20.12
C GLU A 488 16.13 -6.69 -19.23
N LYS A 489 15.84 -5.69 -18.36
CA LYS A 489 14.62 -5.70 -17.53
C LYS A 489 13.35 -5.70 -18.34
N LYS A 490 13.30 -4.96 -19.44
CA LYS A 490 12.16 -4.94 -20.36
C LYS A 490 11.99 -6.29 -21.07
N ALA A 491 13.06 -6.98 -21.45
CA ALA A 491 13.01 -8.31 -22.01
C ALA A 491 12.49 -9.34 -21.00
N GLN A 492 12.95 -9.28 -19.74
CA GLN A 492 12.46 -10.13 -18.65
C GLN A 492 10.96 -9.92 -18.42
N LEU A 493 10.50 -8.66 -18.34
CA LEU A 493 9.08 -8.33 -18.16
C LEU A 493 8.24 -8.77 -19.38
N ALA A 494 8.72 -8.55 -20.61
CA ALA A 494 8.01 -8.95 -21.82
C ALA A 494 7.77 -10.47 -21.86
N ALA A 495 8.77 -11.26 -21.48
CA ALA A 495 8.64 -12.72 -21.38
C ALA A 495 7.62 -13.14 -20.31
N GLU A 496 7.60 -12.46 -19.16
CA GLU A 496 6.63 -12.74 -18.10
C GLU A 496 5.20 -12.37 -18.49
N ILE A 497 5.01 -11.22 -19.17
CA ILE A 497 3.71 -10.79 -19.72
C ILE A 497 3.25 -11.79 -20.82
N GLU A 498 4.11 -12.22 -21.73
CA GLU A 498 3.75 -13.22 -22.73
C GLU A 498 3.31 -14.53 -22.08
N LYS A 499 4.03 -14.97 -21.03
CA LYS A 499 3.71 -16.19 -20.26
C LYS A 499 2.37 -16.12 -19.56
N ARG A 500 2.05 -14.98 -18.91
CA ARG A 500 0.86 -14.86 -18.04
C ARG A 500 -0.36 -14.27 -18.73
N GLU A 501 -0.14 -13.29 -19.62
CA GLU A 501 -1.22 -12.51 -20.26
C GLU A 501 -1.40 -12.89 -21.74
N GLY A 502 -0.47 -13.65 -22.32
CA GLY A 502 -0.51 -14.06 -23.73
C GLY A 502 -0.22 -12.90 -24.71
N VAL A 503 0.21 -11.75 -24.23
CA VAL A 503 0.50 -10.56 -25.05
C VAL A 503 2.01 -10.45 -25.28
N LYS A 504 2.41 -10.46 -26.55
CA LYS A 504 3.82 -10.29 -26.93
C LYS A 504 4.19 -8.80 -27.01
N LEU A 505 5.20 -8.40 -26.26
CA LEU A 505 5.77 -7.05 -26.26
C LEU A 505 7.18 -7.07 -26.88
N ASP A 506 7.51 -6.03 -27.62
CA ASP A 506 8.89 -5.76 -28.05
C ASP A 506 9.62 -4.96 -26.95
N PRO A 507 10.72 -5.45 -26.39
CA PRO A 507 11.51 -4.71 -25.39
C PRO A 507 12.08 -3.37 -25.87
N ASN A 508 12.06 -3.08 -27.17
CA ASN A 508 12.47 -1.79 -27.71
C ASN A 508 11.37 -0.71 -27.66
N MET A 509 10.11 -1.09 -27.43
CA MET A 509 9.01 -0.14 -27.21
C MET A 509 9.24 0.67 -25.92
N ILE A 510 8.70 1.88 -25.83
CA ILE A 510 8.59 2.58 -24.53
C ILE A 510 7.65 1.77 -23.64
N PHE A 511 8.06 1.50 -22.40
CA PHE A 511 7.19 0.88 -21.39
C PHE A 511 6.61 1.99 -20.50
N ASP A 512 5.38 2.39 -20.82
CA ASP A 512 4.57 3.38 -20.10
C ASP A 512 3.70 2.63 -19.08
N ILE A 513 3.97 2.80 -17.79
CA ILE A 513 3.42 1.94 -16.74
C ILE A 513 2.57 2.72 -15.74
N GLN A 514 1.29 2.30 -15.61
CA GLN A 514 0.36 2.77 -14.59
C GLN A 514 -0.08 1.63 -13.67
N VAL A 515 0.64 1.43 -12.57
CA VAL A 515 0.39 0.34 -11.61
C VAL A 515 0.07 0.89 -10.23
N LYS A 516 -1.21 0.85 -9.89
CA LYS A 516 -1.77 1.38 -8.63
C LYS A 516 -3.21 0.93 -8.46
N ARG A 517 -3.73 0.96 -7.21
CA ARG A 517 -5.16 0.71 -6.95
C ARG A 517 -6.03 1.50 -7.93
N LEU A 518 -7.08 0.88 -8.48
CA LEU A 518 -8.00 1.58 -9.37
C LEU A 518 -8.94 2.47 -8.57
N HIS A 519 -8.94 3.74 -8.91
CA HIS A 519 -9.82 4.76 -8.34
C HIS A 519 -9.97 5.93 -9.30
N GLU A 520 -11.17 6.52 -9.41
CA GLU A 520 -11.44 7.61 -10.35
C GLU A 520 -10.48 8.80 -10.21
N TYR A 521 -10.07 9.18 -8.98
CA TYR A 521 -9.14 10.31 -8.77
C TYR A 521 -7.73 10.05 -9.33
N LYS A 522 -7.32 8.77 -9.50
CA LYS A 522 -6.04 8.38 -10.10
C LYS A 522 -6.06 8.44 -11.62
N ARG A 523 -7.20 8.68 -12.18
CA ARG A 523 -7.49 8.97 -13.59
C ARG A 523 -7.01 7.93 -14.61
N GLN A 524 -7.06 6.62 -14.25
CA GLN A 524 -6.80 5.55 -15.23
C GLN A 524 -7.71 5.67 -16.45
N LEU A 525 -8.95 6.17 -16.27
CA LEU A 525 -9.84 6.48 -17.40
C LEU A 525 -9.21 7.48 -18.36
N MET A 526 -8.58 8.55 -17.88
CA MET A 526 -7.90 9.54 -18.73
C MET A 526 -6.77 8.90 -19.56
N ASN A 527 -6.02 7.96 -18.95
CA ASN A 527 -4.99 7.21 -19.67
C ASN A 527 -5.61 6.34 -20.78
N THR A 528 -6.65 5.57 -20.48
CA THR A 528 -7.38 4.76 -21.47
C THR A 528 -7.93 5.62 -22.61
N MET A 529 -8.54 6.76 -22.29
CA MET A 529 -9.02 7.74 -23.28
C MET A 529 -7.88 8.29 -24.16
N SER A 530 -6.72 8.57 -23.57
CA SER A 530 -5.55 9.06 -24.32
C SER A 530 -5.01 8.02 -25.30
N ILE A 531 -5.01 6.75 -24.92
CA ILE A 531 -4.61 5.64 -25.81
C ILE A 531 -5.56 5.55 -27.01
N LEU A 532 -6.86 5.65 -26.76
CA LEU A 532 -7.87 5.65 -27.83
C LEU A 532 -7.70 6.86 -28.77
N HIS A 533 -7.40 8.04 -28.23
CA HIS A 533 -7.08 9.22 -29.03
C HIS A 533 -5.81 9.02 -29.90
N LEU A 534 -4.72 8.51 -29.32
CA LEU A 534 -3.48 8.21 -30.06
C LEU A 534 -3.71 7.17 -31.14
N TYR A 535 -4.52 6.15 -30.86
CA TYR A 535 -4.94 5.16 -31.85
C TYR A 535 -5.63 5.84 -33.06
N PHE A 536 -6.56 6.75 -32.84
CA PHE A 536 -7.21 7.47 -33.90
C PHE A 536 -6.23 8.36 -34.70
N CYS A 537 -5.34 9.05 -34.00
CA CYS A 537 -4.34 9.90 -34.69
C CYS A 537 -3.41 9.08 -35.59
N LEU A 538 -3.04 7.87 -35.21
CA LEU A 538 -2.25 6.94 -36.00
C LEU A 538 -3.06 6.44 -37.22
N LYS A 539 -4.30 6.03 -37.03
CA LYS A 539 -5.21 5.56 -38.09
C LYS A 539 -5.49 6.65 -39.15
N ASP A 540 -5.67 7.88 -38.67
CA ASP A 540 -5.94 9.03 -39.57
C ASP A 540 -4.67 9.56 -40.24
N GLY A 541 -3.48 9.10 -39.84
CA GLY A 541 -2.19 9.59 -40.34
C GLY A 541 -1.85 11.01 -39.88
N THR A 542 -2.52 11.53 -38.86
CA THR A 542 -2.22 12.84 -38.28
C THR A 542 -1.00 12.75 -37.33
N LEU A 543 -0.70 11.59 -36.81
CA LEU A 543 0.50 11.28 -36.01
C LEU A 543 1.37 10.31 -36.83
N THR A 544 2.38 10.83 -37.51
CA THR A 544 3.25 10.06 -38.42
C THR A 544 4.59 9.66 -37.81
N ASP A 545 5.00 10.35 -36.77
CA ASP A 545 6.30 10.19 -36.13
C ASP A 545 6.08 9.81 -34.66
N PHE A 546 5.82 8.49 -34.42
CA PHE A 546 5.50 7.95 -33.10
C PHE A 546 6.44 6.80 -32.77
N THR A 547 7.12 6.89 -31.64
CA THR A 547 7.95 5.82 -31.10
C THR A 547 7.06 4.72 -30.54
N PRO A 548 7.24 3.45 -30.94
CA PRO A 548 6.42 2.36 -30.44
C PRO A 548 6.33 2.34 -28.92
N THR A 549 5.12 2.21 -28.38
CA THR A 549 4.84 2.32 -26.94
C THR A 549 3.93 1.19 -26.48
N ALA A 550 4.29 0.55 -25.38
CA ALA A 550 3.47 -0.40 -24.64
C ALA A 550 2.93 0.27 -23.37
N PHE A 551 1.61 0.41 -23.29
CA PHE A 551 0.90 0.91 -22.12
C PHE A 551 0.53 -0.26 -21.23
N ILE A 552 1.10 -0.30 -20.02
CA ILE A 552 0.95 -1.42 -19.10
C ILE A 552 0.22 -0.98 -17.85
N PHE A 553 -0.95 -1.56 -17.64
CA PHE A 553 -1.79 -1.32 -16.46
C PHE A 553 -1.70 -2.48 -15.49
N GLY A 554 -1.85 -2.17 -14.21
CA GLY A 554 -2.03 -3.15 -13.15
C GLY A 554 -2.79 -2.53 -11.99
N ALA A 555 -3.98 -3.04 -11.71
CA ALA A 555 -4.86 -2.46 -10.69
C ALA A 555 -5.92 -3.46 -10.23
N LYS A 556 -6.35 -3.32 -8.98
CA LYS A 556 -7.56 -3.97 -8.46
C LYS A 556 -8.58 -2.90 -8.10
N ALA A 557 -9.84 -3.06 -8.54
CA ALA A 557 -10.96 -2.24 -8.10
C ALA A 557 -11.61 -2.86 -6.86
N ALA A 558 -12.07 -2.04 -5.91
CA ALA A 558 -12.87 -2.55 -4.80
C ALA A 558 -14.12 -3.27 -5.34
N PRO A 559 -14.55 -4.42 -4.77
CA PRO A 559 -15.62 -5.24 -5.33
C PRO A 559 -16.95 -4.51 -5.56
N GLY A 560 -17.31 -3.57 -4.68
CA GLY A 560 -18.52 -2.74 -4.80
C GLY A 560 -18.36 -1.47 -5.64
N TYR A 561 -17.17 -1.18 -6.17
CA TYR A 561 -16.90 0.05 -6.91
C TYR A 561 -17.17 -0.12 -8.41
N ALA A 562 -18.43 -0.03 -8.81
CA ALA A 562 -18.90 -0.31 -10.16
C ALA A 562 -18.16 0.49 -11.25
N ARG A 563 -17.96 1.82 -11.07
CA ARG A 563 -17.22 2.66 -12.04
C ARG A 563 -15.76 2.23 -12.20
N ALA A 564 -15.10 1.90 -11.10
CA ALA A 564 -13.72 1.42 -11.16
C ALA A 564 -13.64 0.10 -11.95
N LYS A 565 -14.62 -0.80 -11.77
CA LYS A 565 -14.70 -2.05 -12.56
C LYS A 565 -15.01 -1.77 -14.03
N ALA A 566 -15.86 -0.79 -14.34
CA ALA A 566 -16.14 -0.36 -15.70
C ALA A 566 -14.89 0.21 -16.41
N ILE A 567 -14.03 0.92 -15.69
CA ILE A 567 -12.74 1.42 -16.23
C ILE A 567 -11.82 0.25 -16.61
N ILE A 568 -11.74 -0.80 -15.79
CA ILE A 568 -10.98 -2.01 -16.11
C ILE A 568 -11.55 -2.66 -17.38
N HIS A 569 -12.86 -2.85 -17.43
CA HIS A 569 -13.53 -3.44 -18.58
C HIS A 569 -13.26 -2.66 -19.88
N LEU A 570 -13.44 -1.34 -19.86
CA LEU A 570 -13.14 -0.48 -21.01
C LEU A 570 -11.67 -0.60 -21.42
N THR A 571 -10.72 -0.61 -20.46
CA THR A 571 -9.29 -0.70 -20.75
C THR A 571 -8.94 -2.02 -21.42
N ASN A 572 -9.53 -3.14 -21.01
CA ASN A 572 -9.34 -4.44 -21.63
C ASN A 572 -9.88 -4.47 -23.05
N MET A 573 -11.07 -3.91 -23.30
CA MET A 573 -11.63 -3.83 -24.66
C MET A 573 -10.82 -2.91 -25.58
N VAL A 574 -10.30 -1.80 -25.05
CA VAL A 574 -9.37 -0.93 -25.82
C VAL A 574 -8.09 -1.69 -26.13
N ALA A 575 -7.58 -2.51 -25.18
CA ALA A 575 -6.43 -3.36 -25.41
C ALA A 575 -6.67 -4.37 -26.55
N ASP A 576 -7.82 -5.03 -26.56
CA ASP A 576 -8.19 -5.97 -27.62
C ASP A 576 -8.27 -5.27 -28.98
N MET A 577 -8.90 -4.11 -29.05
CA MET A 577 -9.02 -3.33 -30.29
C MET A 577 -7.64 -2.93 -30.81
N VAL A 578 -6.80 -2.32 -29.99
CA VAL A 578 -5.49 -1.78 -30.36
C VAL A 578 -4.50 -2.88 -30.70
N ASN A 579 -4.47 -3.95 -29.92
CA ASN A 579 -3.50 -5.04 -30.09
C ASN A 579 -3.74 -5.90 -31.34
N ASN A 580 -5.00 -5.96 -31.81
CA ASN A 580 -5.41 -6.77 -32.94
C ASN A 580 -5.52 -5.98 -34.28
N ASP A 581 -5.40 -4.66 -34.22
CA ASP A 581 -5.41 -3.84 -35.44
C ASP A 581 -4.03 -3.89 -36.15
N PRO A 582 -3.93 -4.47 -37.37
CA PRO A 582 -2.66 -4.62 -38.07
C PRO A 582 -1.98 -3.30 -38.42
N ASP A 583 -2.74 -2.20 -38.51
CA ASP A 583 -2.20 -0.89 -38.90
C ASP A 583 -1.48 -0.21 -37.73
N THR A 584 -1.85 -0.51 -36.48
CA THR A 584 -1.36 0.17 -35.28
C THR A 584 -0.66 -0.73 -34.29
N SER A 585 -0.88 -2.04 -34.34
CA SER A 585 -0.39 -2.99 -33.33
C SER A 585 1.14 -3.12 -33.26
N SER A 586 1.88 -2.64 -34.26
CA SER A 586 3.34 -2.51 -34.21
C SER A 586 3.82 -1.26 -33.51
N LEU A 587 2.94 -0.25 -33.35
CA LEU A 587 3.23 1.04 -32.74
C LEU A 587 2.63 1.16 -31.34
N LEU A 588 1.44 0.59 -31.12
CA LEU A 588 0.72 0.62 -29.84
C LEU A 588 0.48 -0.82 -29.35
N LYS A 589 0.80 -1.04 -28.08
CA LYS A 589 0.38 -2.23 -27.33
C LYS A 589 -0.23 -1.78 -26.01
N VAL A 590 -1.28 -2.50 -25.58
CA VAL A 590 -1.94 -2.24 -24.31
C VAL A 590 -2.05 -3.57 -23.57
N VAL A 591 -1.65 -3.59 -22.30
CA VAL A 591 -1.74 -4.77 -21.44
C VAL A 591 -2.29 -4.35 -20.07
N PHE A 592 -3.31 -5.04 -19.61
CA PHE A 592 -3.75 -4.96 -18.24
C PHE A 592 -3.37 -6.25 -17.52
N VAL A 593 -2.31 -6.24 -16.70
CA VAL A 593 -1.88 -7.43 -15.97
C VAL A 593 -2.91 -7.78 -14.91
N HIS A 594 -3.35 -9.05 -14.89
CA HIS A 594 -4.30 -9.51 -13.89
C HIS A 594 -3.62 -9.72 -12.52
N ASN A 595 -4.40 -9.63 -11.47
CA ASN A 595 -3.98 -9.89 -10.10
C ASN A 595 -2.73 -9.11 -9.65
N TYR A 596 -2.65 -7.81 -9.99
CA TYR A 596 -1.53 -6.97 -9.56
C TYR A 596 -1.29 -7.08 -8.05
N ASN A 597 -0.06 -7.40 -7.67
CA ASN A 597 0.42 -7.63 -6.32
C ASN A 597 1.88 -7.16 -6.17
N CYS A 598 2.51 -7.45 -5.03
CA CYS A 598 3.89 -7.06 -4.76
C CYS A 598 4.88 -7.75 -5.72
N SER A 599 4.69 -9.04 -6.02
CA SER A 599 5.52 -9.79 -6.96
C SER A 599 5.45 -9.25 -8.39
N TRP A 600 4.27 -8.82 -8.86
CA TRP A 600 4.15 -8.10 -10.12
C TRP A 600 4.89 -6.75 -10.08
N ALA A 601 4.75 -6.00 -8.99
CA ALA A 601 5.42 -4.71 -8.85
C ALA A 601 6.95 -4.85 -8.94
N GLU A 602 7.53 -5.90 -8.37
CA GLU A 602 8.98 -6.19 -8.42
C GLU A 602 9.49 -6.47 -9.85
N LYS A 603 8.62 -6.86 -10.78
CA LYS A 603 8.95 -7.07 -12.20
C LYS A 603 8.65 -5.84 -13.06
N LEU A 604 7.52 -5.16 -12.80
CA LEU A 604 7.05 -4.00 -13.57
C LEU A 604 7.91 -2.76 -13.34
N ILE A 605 8.25 -2.47 -12.09
CA ILE A 605 8.95 -1.26 -11.70
C ILE A 605 10.36 -1.15 -12.31
N PRO A 606 11.22 -2.19 -12.29
CA PRO A 606 12.53 -2.13 -12.93
C PRO A 606 12.48 -1.90 -14.45
N ALA A 607 11.44 -2.38 -15.11
CA ALA A 607 11.29 -2.31 -16.57
C ALA A 607 10.63 -1.01 -17.08
N ALA A 608 10.07 -0.18 -16.19
CA ALA A 608 9.37 1.04 -16.57
C ALA A 608 10.32 2.09 -17.16
N ASP A 609 9.96 2.67 -18.30
CA ASP A 609 10.57 3.90 -18.83
C ASP A 609 9.81 5.13 -18.31
N VAL A 610 8.47 5.03 -18.22
CA VAL A 610 7.57 6.09 -17.81
C VAL A 610 6.75 5.67 -16.60
N SER A 611 6.69 6.55 -15.61
CA SER A 611 5.94 6.41 -14.36
C SER A 611 4.68 7.29 -14.43
N GLU A 612 3.51 6.67 -14.62
CA GLU A 612 2.22 7.37 -14.73
C GLU A 612 1.68 7.76 -13.33
N GLN A 613 1.73 9.05 -13.02
CA GLN A 613 1.34 9.63 -11.74
C GLN A 613 0.37 10.80 -11.92
N ILE A 614 -0.78 10.50 -12.52
CA ILE A 614 -1.71 11.45 -13.13
C ILE A 614 -2.96 11.78 -12.30
N SER A 615 -2.90 11.64 -10.97
CA SER A 615 -4.01 12.04 -10.09
C SER A 615 -4.43 13.49 -10.33
N THR A 616 -5.70 13.81 -10.05
CA THR A 616 -6.13 15.22 -10.02
C THR A 616 -5.37 15.94 -8.92
N ALA A 617 -4.78 17.10 -9.21
CA ALA A 617 -3.99 17.83 -8.22
C ALA A 617 -4.80 18.11 -6.94
N GLY A 618 -4.17 17.83 -5.79
CA GLY A 618 -4.81 17.94 -4.47
C GLY A 618 -5.64 16.73 -4.07
N THR A 619 -5.45 15.55 -4.70
CA THR A 619 -6.19 14.32 -4.36
C THR A 619 -5.30 13.17 -3.89
N GLU A 620 -4.06 13.06 -4.35
CA GLU A 620 -3.11 12.05 -3.88
C GLU A 620 -2.27 12.62 -2.73
N ALA A 621 -2.40 12.07 -1.54
CA ALA A 621 -1.68 12.56 -0.37
C ALA A 621 -0.15 12.47 -0.52
N SER A 622 0.35 11.37 -1.09
CA SER A 622 1.78 11.16 -1.34
C SER A 622 2.00 10.30 -2.57
N GLY A 623 1.53 9.04 -2.53
CA GLY A 623 2.02 7.98 -3.38
C GLY A 623 3.36 7.43 -2.87
N THR A 624 3.63 6.16 -3.19
CA THR A 624 4.94 5.52 -2.97
C THR A 624 5.40 4.74 -4.22
N GLY A 625 4.49 4.46 -5.14
CA GLY A 625 4.83 3.88 -6.46
C GLY A 625 5.74 4.79 -7.27
N ASN A 626 5.48 6.09 -7.24
CA ASN A 626 6.31 7.12 -7.86
C ASN A 626 7.77 7.07 -7.38
N MET A 627 8.01 6.93 -6.07
CA MET A 627 9.34 6.83 -5.47
C MET A 627 10.09 5.57 -5.93
N LYS A 628 9.39 4.43 -6.02
CA LYS A 628 9.96 3.15 -6.50
C LYS A 628 10.37 3.24 -7.96
N LEU A 629 9.51 3.82 -8.79
CA LEU A 629 9.73 4.02 -10.21
C LEU A 629 10.89 4.99 -10.44
N MET A 630 10.96 6.12 -9.71
CA MET A 630 12.10 7.04 -9.70
C MET A 630 13.39 6.34 -9.37
N LEU A 631 13.42 5.54 -8.30
CA LEU A 631 14.61 4.80 -7.85
C LEU A 631 15.11 3.77 -8.89
N ASN A 632 14.22 3.31 -9.78
CA ASN A 632 14.53 2.40 -10.88
C ASN A 632 14.71 3.12 -12.24
N GLY A 633 14.79 4.45 -12.22
CA GLY A 633 15.10 5.26 -13.40
C GLY A 633 13.95 5.42 -14.39
N ALA A 634 12.70 5.36 -13.95
CA ALA A 634 11.58 5.80 -14.75
C ALA A 634 11.39 7.32 -14.58
N VAL A 635 11.14 8.04 -15.67
CA VAL A 635 10.75 9.45 -15.60
C VAL A 635 9.29 9.60 -15.20
N THR A 636 8.95 10.59 -14.39
CA THR A 636 7.56 10.82 -13.97
C THR A 636 6.80 11.58 -15.04
N LEU A 637 5.73 10.99 -15.57
CA LEU A 637 4.67 11.68 -16.30
C LEU A 637 3.50 11.88 -15.31
N GLY A 638 3.31 13.09 -14.83
CA GLY A 638 2.40 13.29 -13.71
C GLY A 638 1.94 14.71 -13.51
N THR A 639 1.04 14.87 -12.56
CA THR A 639 0.57 16.17 -12.07
C THR A 639 1.43 16.64 -10.89
N TYR A 640 1.37 17.93 -10.60
CA TYR A 640 2.04 18.53 -9.45
C TYR A 640 1.21 18.26 -8.18
N ASP A 641 1.25 17.00 -7.72
CA ASP A 641 0.43 16.45 -6.65
C ASP A 641 1.21 15.42 -5.79
N GLY A 642 0.87 15.31 -4.52
CA GLY A 642 1.51 14.37 -3.60
C GLY A 642 3.03 14.44 -3.61
N ALA A 643 3.69 13.30 -3.58
CA ALA A 643 5.16 13.23 -3.61
C ALA A 643 5.77 13.56 -4.99
N ASN A 644 4.97 13.71 -6.06
CA ASN A 644 5.50 14.15 -7.35
C ASN A 644 6.14 15.55 -7.24
N VAL A 645 5.63 16.39 -6.35
CA VAL A 645 6.21 17.72 -6.06
C VAL A 645 7.66 17.57 -5.60
N GLU A 646 7.88 16.80 -4.55
CA GLU A 646 9.21 16.57 -3.98
C GLU A 646 10.12 15.79 -4.94
N ILE A 647 9.58 14.85 -5.73
CA ILE A 647 10.32 14.15 -6.79
C ILE A 647 10.85 15.15 -7.82
N THR A 648 9.97 16.04 -8.31
CA THR A 648 10.34 17.08 -9.28
C THR A 648 11.38 18.04 -8.72
N GLU A 649 11.27 18.40 -7.44
CA GLU A 649 12.26 19.26 -6.77
C GLU A 649 13.62 18.60 -6.62
N GLN A 650 13.67 17.29 -6.32
CA GLN A 650 14.90 16.53 -6.16
C GLN A 650 15.59 16.20 -7.48
N ALA A 651 14.83 15.74 -8.47
CA ALA A 651 15.35 15.33 -9.77
C ALA A 651 15.64 16.50 -10.71
N GLY A 652 14.96 17.64 -10.52
CA GLY A 652 14.91 18.77 -11.47
C GLY A 652 13.76 18.62 -12.45
N ARG A 653 13.00 19.72 -12.66
CA ARG A 653 11.80 19.74 -13.52
C ARG A 653 12.07 19.31 -14.97
N GLU A 654 13.26 19.57 -15.48
CA GLU A 654 13.70 19.18 -16.81
C GLU A 654 13.85 17.65 -16.99
N ASN A 655 13.89 16.90 -15.90
CA ASN A 655 14.00 15.45 -15.90
C ASN A 655 12.65 14.74 -15.73
N GLU A 656 11.55 15.50 -15.66
CA GLU A 656 10.18 15.02 -15.48
C GLU A 656 9.24 15.64 -16.52
N TYR A 657 8.03 15.09 -16.65
CA TYR A 657 6.98 15.55 -17.56
C TYR A 657 5.74 15.90 -16.75
N ILE A 658 5.69 17.13 -16.25
CA ILE A 658 4.60 17.63 -15.39
C ILE A 658 3.57 18.38 -16.22
N PHE A 659 2.29 18.02 -16.05
CA PHE A 659 1.16 18.56 -16.79
C PHE A 659 -0.04 18.86 -15.87
N GLY A 660 -1.08 19.45 -16.45
CA GLY A 660 -2.39 19.63 -15.85
C GLY A 660 -2.50 20.80 -14.87
N ALA A 661 -3.70 21.03 -14.38
CA ALA A 661 -4.02 22.11 -13.47
C ALA A 661 -3.35 21.90 -12.09
N THR A 662 -2.88 22.99 -11.47
CA THR A 662 -2.36 23.01 -10.08
C THR A 662 -3.50 22.89 -9.05
N VAL A 663 -3.16 22.73 -7.78
CA VAL A 663 -4.15 22.68 -6.69
C VAL A 663 -4.98 23.96 -6.64
N GLU A 664 -4.34 25.12 -6.84
CA GLU A 664 -4.99 26.44 -6.85
C GLU A 664 -5.98 26.57 -8.01
N GLU A 665 -5.58 26.12 -9.21
CA GLU A 665 -6.43 26.12 -10.41
C GLU A 665 -7.61 25.16 -10.26
N ILE A 666 -7.38 23.95 -9.72
CA ILE A 666 -8.46 23.00 -9.40
C ILE A 666 -9.46 23.61 -8.41
N ASN A 667 -8.97 24.27 -7.37
CA ASN A 667 -9.85 24.95 -6.39
C ASN A 667 -10.62 26.11 -7.02
N ALA A 668 -10.00 26.86 -7.94
CA ALA A 668 -10.69 27.90 -8.71
C ALA A 668 -11.78 27.30 -9.62
N LEU A 669 -11.49 26.19 -10.31
CA LEU A 669 -12.46 25.46 -11.14
C LEU A 669 -13.64 24.92 -10.31
N LYS A 670 -13.37 24.36 -9.12
CA LYS A 670 -14.43 23.92 -8.20
C LYS A 670 -15.34 25.07 -7.77
N LYS A 671 -14.77 26.24 -7.53
CA LYS A 671 -15.49 27.44 -7.06
C LYS A 671 -16.26 28.12 -8.20
N ASN A 672 -15.61 28.34 -9.35
CA ASN A 672 -16.18 29.12 -10.47
C ASN A 672 -17.03 28.26 -11.40
N GLY A 673 -16.90 26.95 -11.35
CA GLY A 673 -17.51 25.96 -12.24
C GLY A 673 -16.63 25.63 -13.45
N CYS A 674 -16.72 24.40 -13.89
CA CYS A 674 -16.22 23.89 -15.17
C CYS A 674 -17.40 23.25 -15.89
N ASP A 675 -17.55 23.50 -17.19
CA ASP A 675 -18.62 22.89 -17.98
C ASP A 675 -18.07 21.83 -18.95
N PRO A 676 -18.07 20.54 -18.55
CA PRO A 676 -17.58 19.45 -19.39
C PRO A 676 -18.35 19.28 -20.70
N ARG A 677 -19.63 19.67 -20.73
CA ARG A 677 -20.43 19.64 -21.98
C ARG A 677 -19.99 20.69 -22.98
N ALA A 678 -19.57 21.86 -22.50
CA ALA A 678 -19.02 22.90 -23.37
C ALA A 678 -17.68 22.40 -23.96
N ILE A 679 -16.82 21.76 -23.16
CA ILE A 679 -15.58 21.12 -23.64
C ILE A 679 -15.92 20.09 -24.72
N TYR A 680 -16.78 19.14 -24.42
CA TYR A 680 -17.22 18.10 -25.37
C TYR A 680 -17.75 18.67 -26.70
N LYS A 681 -18.56 19.74 -26.66
CA LYS A 681 -19.13 20.34 -27.87
C LYS A 681 -18.10 21.11 -28.69
N ALA A 682 -17.12 21.71 -28.05
CA ALA A 682 -16.11 22.53 -28.71
C ALA A 682 -14.94 21.68 -29.25
N ASP A 683 -14.66 20.57 -28.65
CA ASP A 683 -13.49 19.72 -28.90
C ASP A 683 -13.88 18.43 -29.63
N LYS A 684 -13.52 18.35 -30.91
CA LYS A 684 -13.86 17.20 -31.77
C LYS A 684 -13.09 15.94 -31.42
N GLU A 685 -11.89 16.07 -30.86
CA GLU A 685 -11.04 14.93 -30.51
C GLU A 685 -11.55 14.27 -29.23
N ILE A 686 -11.86 15.06 -28.20
CA ILE A 686 -12.54 14.58 -26.98
C ILE A 686 -13.92 14.00 -27.34
N ALA A 687 -14.69 14.67 -28.18
CA ALA A 687 -16.00 14.19 -28.63
C ALA A 687 -15.88 12.82 -29.31
N ARG A 688 -14.94 12.64 -30.24
CA ARG A 688 -14.70 11.36 -30.92
C ARG A 688 -14.39 10.23 -29.93
N VAL A 689 -13.52 10.47 -28.93
CA VAL A 689 -13.20 9.49 -27.91
C VAL A 689 -14.44 9.09 -27.12
N LEU A 690 -15.19 10.07 -26.61
CA LEU A 690 -16.39 9.81 -25.81
C LEU A 690 -17.52 9.15 -26.61
N ASP A 691 -17.72 9.58 -27.89
CA ASP A 691 -18.73 9.00 -28.76
C ASP A 691 -18.41 7.54 -29.07
N THR A 692 -17.14 7.20 -29.36
CA THR A 692 -16.70 5.81 -29.60
C THR A 692 -16.93 4.90 -28.39
N MET A 693 -16.84 5.45 -27.17
CA MET A 693 -17.14 4.67 -25.97
C MET A 693 -18.60 4.21 -25.87
N VAL A 694 -19.53 4.89 -26.57
CA VAL A 694 -20.98 4.64 -26.45
C VAL A 694 -21.73 4.42 -27.77
N ASP A 695 -21.04 4.43 -28.92
CA ASP A 695 -21.65 4.24 -30.25
C ASP A 695 -21.89 2.77 -30.64
N GLY A 696 -21.47 1.84 -29.79
CA GLY A 696 -21.54 0.39 -30.02
C GLY A 696 -20.25 -0.24 -30.48
N THR A 697 -19.17 0.51 -30.61
CA THR A 697 -17.82 -0.02 -30.89
C THR A 697 -17.38 -0.97 -29.77
N PHE A 698 -17.67 -0.60 -28.53
CA PHE A 698 -17.43 -1.45 -27.35
C PHE A 698 -18.74 -2.06 -26.86
N PRO A 699 -18.84 -3.40 -26.73
CA PRO A 699 -19.96 -4.05 -26.10
C PRO A 699 -20.16 -3.58 -24.66
N ASP A 700 -21.36 -3.09 -24.33
CA ASP A 700 -21.72 -2.56 -23.01
C ASP A 700 -23.06 -3.13 -22.54
N PRO A 701 -23.15 -4.47 -22.28
CA PRO A 701 -24.40 -5.15 -21.99
C PRO A 701 -25.05 -4.72 -20.67
N ASP A 702 -24.27 -4.24 -19.72
CA ASP A 702 -24.73 -3.75 -18.42
C ASP A 702 -24.85 -2.22 -18.31
N GLY A 703 -24.49 -1.49 -19.37
CA GLY A 703 -24.54 -0.04 -19.42
C GLY A 703 -23.47 0.67 -18.60
N SER A 704 -22.45 -0.04 -18.15
CA SER A 704 -21.43 0.50 -17.25
C SER A 704 -20.51 1.53 -17.93
N ILE A 705 -20.19 1.35 -19.24
CA ILE A 705 -19.39 2.32 -20.00
C ILE A 705 -20.22 3.58 -20.30
N LYS A 706 -21.49 3.40 -20.66
CA LYS A 706 -22.41 4.52 -20.84
C LYS A 706 -22.55 5.36 -19.56
N GLU A 707 -22.50 4.70 -18.38
CA GLU A 707 -22.50 5.37 -17.09
C GLU A 707 -21.22 6.17 -16.88
N LEU A 708 -20.03 5.66 -17.30
CA LEU A 708 -18.78 6.43 -17.24
C LEU A 708 -18.88 7.74 -18.05
N VAL A 709 -19.33 7.67 -19.30
CA VAL A 709 -19.52 8.88 -20.14
C VAL A 709 -20.56 9.81 -19.52
N SER A 710 -21.66 9.26 -19.00
CA SER A 710 -22.69 10.03 -18.31
C SER A 710 -22.11 10.75 -17.08
N SER A 711 -21.25 10.10 -16.30
CA SER A 711 -20.62 10.71 -15.13
C SER A 711 -19.71 11.89 -15.50
N LEU A 712 -19.02 11.81 -16.64
CA LEU A 712 -18.20 12.92 -17.14
C LEU A 712 -19.06 14.10 -17.63
N LEU A 713 -20.14 13.86 -18.38
CA LEU A 713 -20.92 14.91 -19.01
C LEU A 713 -22.08 15.43 -18.17
N LEU A 714 -22.70 14.58 -17.35
CA LEU A 714 -23.91 14.89 -16.60
C LEU A 714 -23.69 14.89 -15.08
N GLY A 715 -22.67 14.18 -14.61
CA GLY A 715 -22.45 13.92 -13.19
C GLY A 715 -23.41 12.87 -12.64
N ALA A 716 -23.51 12.79 -11.31
CA ALA A 716 -24.42 11.93 -10.59
C ALA A 716 -25.08 12.69 -9.44
N SER A 717 -26.04 12.06 -8.73
CA SER A 717 -26.72 12.69 -7.60
C SER A 717 -25.79 13.14 -6.47
N TRP A 718 -24.59 12.57 -6.38
CA TRP A 718 -23.62 12.79 -5.32
C TRP A 718 -22.35 13.52 -5.77
N HIS A 719 -22.18 13.83 -7.06
CA HIS A 719 -21.05 14.61 -7.59
C HIS A 719 -21.38 15.39 -8.85
N LYS A 720 -20.64 16.48 -9.08
CA LYS A 720 -20.72 17.28 -10.30
C LYS A 720 -20.19 16.52 -11.52
N PRO A 721 -20.55 16.94 -12.77
CA PRO A 721 -19.93 16.44 -13.99
C PRO A 721 -18.40 16.53 -13.93
N ASP A 722 -17.72 15.54 -14.51
CA ASP A 722 -16.25 15.46 -14.57
C ASP A 722 -15.57 15.82 -13.23
N HIS A 723 -15.97 15.15 -12.17
CA HIS A 723 -15.58 15.46 -10.80
C HIS A 723 -14.06 15.54 -10.60
N TYR A 724 -13.29 14.81 -11.42
CA TYR A 724 -11.83 14.76 -11.37
C TYR A 724 -11.13 15.51 -12.50
N PHE A 725 -11.83 16.37 -13.25
CA PHE A 725 -11.29 17.26 -14.28
C PHE A 725 -10.53 16.53 -15.39
N ILE A 726 -11.02 15.36 -15.80
CA ILE A 726 -10.43 14.54 -16.86
C ILE A 726 -10.43 15.28 -18.19
N LEU A 727 -11.58 15.86 -18.58
CA LEU A 727 -11.71 16.56 -19.87
C LEU A 727 -10.93 17.88 -19.88
N HIS A 728 -10.81 18.54 -18.73
CA HIS A 728 -10.03 19.76 -18.60
C HIS A 728 -8.54 19.54 -18.85
N ASP A 729 -7.97 18.48 -18.24
CA ASP A 729 -6.53 18.20 -18.31
C ASP A 729 -6.14 17.32 -19.51
N PHE A 730 -7.10 16.85 -20.32
CA PHE A 730 -6.90 15.82 -21.34
C PHE A 730 -5.79 16.18 -22.35
N HIS A 731 -5.87 17.34 -22.99
CA HIS A 731 -4.86 17.72 -23.99
C HIS A 731 -3.49 17.97 -23.38
N SER A 732 -3.40 18.62 -22.23
CA SER A 732 -2.10 18.82 -21.56
C SER A 732 -1.45 17.47 -21.19
N TYR A 733 -2.24 16.45 -20.88
CA TYR A 733 -1.76 15.09 -20.66
C TYR A 733 -1.27 14.43 -21.95
N VAL A 734 -2.05 14.51 -23.04
CA VAL A 734 -1.65 13.98 -24.35
C VAL A 734 -0.37 14.64 -24.83
N ASP A 735 -0.26 15.96 -24.70
CA ASP A 735 0.94 16.72 -25.08
C ASP A 735 2.18 16.27 -24.30
N ALA A 736 2.03 16.02 -23.00
CA ALA A 736 3.09 15.51 -22.15
C ALA A 736 3.50 14.08 -22.56
N LYS A 737 2.56 13.20 -22.89
CA LYS A 737 2.85 11.86 -23.46
C LYS A 737 3.62 11.94 -24.76
N LEU A 738 3.21 12.81 -25.66
CA LEU A 738 3.89 13.00 -26.93
C LEU A 738 5.28 13.63 -26.75
N ALA A 739 5.48 14.46 -25.74
CA ALA A 739 6.81 14.98 -25.39
C ALA A 739 7.74 13.85 -24.93
N VAL A 740 7.29 12.97 -24.04
CA VAL A 740 8.04 11.75 -23.65
C VAL A 740 8.39 10.91 -24.87
N ASN A 741 7.38 10.63 -25.72
CA ASN A 741 7.53 9.79 -26.91
C ASN A 741 8.56 10.35 -27.90
N ARG A 742 8.58 11.66 -28.07
CA ARG A 742 9.57 12.37 -28.90
C ARG A 742 10.97 12.32 -28.27
N ASP A 743 11.09 12.66 -26.98
CA ASP A 743 12.38 12.79 -26.29
C ASP A 743 13.07 11.42 -26.14
N TYR A 744 12.32 10.32 -26.06
CA TYR A 744 12.84 8.95 -25.98
C TYR A 744 13.73 8.55 -27.18
N ARG A 745 13.60 9.20 -28.33
CA ARG A 745 14.40 8.92 -29.53
C ARG A 745 15.88 9.27 -29.36
N ASP A 746 16.18 10.25 -28.53
CA ASP A 746 17.55 10.51 -28.09
C ASP A 746 17.82 9.66 -26.82
N GLU A 747 18.16 8.37 -27.06
CA GLU A 747 18.35 7.38 -25.98
C GLU A 747 19.37 7.87 -24.92
N LEU A 748 20.44 8.59 -25.32
CA LEU A 748 21.43 9.08 -24.36
C LEU A 748 20.89 10.24 -23.51
N SER A 749 20.21 11.17 -24.13
CA SER A 749 19.55 12.29 -23.42
C SER A 749 18.47 11.79 -22.47
N PHE A 750 17.67 10.82 -22.90
CA PHE A 750 16.66 10.21 -22.05
C PHE A 750 17.25 9.42 -20.90
N ALA A 751 18.31 8.63 -21.14
CA ALA A 751 19.03 7.90 -20.10
C ALA A 751 19.64 8.84 -19.05
N ARG A 752 20.10 10.05 -19.43
CA ARG A 752 20.54 11.06 -18.47
C ARG A 752 19.44 11.50 -17.52
N LYS A 753 18.22 11.74 -18.04
CA LYS A 753 17.05 12.04 -17.19
C LYS A 753 16.78 10.89 -16.20
N CYS A 754 16.81 9.65 -16.68
CA CYS A 754 16.61 8.45 -15.86
C CYS A 754 17.66 8.31 -14.74
N LEU A 755 18.93 8.51 -15.08
CA LEU A 755 20.04 8.46 -14.10
C LEU A 755 19.98 9.62 -13.10
N MET A 756 19.53 10.81 -13.51
CA MET A 756 19.30 11.93 -12.58
C MET A 756 18.20 11.61 -11.59
N ASN A 757 17.12 10.95 -12.02
CA ASN A 757 16.08 10.44 -11.14
C ASN A 757 16.67 9.48 -10.08
N ILE A 758 17.43 8.46 -10.51
CA ILE A 758 18.08 7.52 -9.59
C ILE A 758 18.98 8.26 -8.60
N ALA A 759 19.87 9.11 -9.10
CA ALA A 759 20.86 9.82 -8.29
C ALA A 759 20.23 10.80 -7.28
N SER A 760 19.00 11.20 -7.51
CA SER A 760 18.25 12.14 -6.66
C SER A 760 17.21 11.46 -5.75
N ALA A 761 17.16 10.12 -5.72
CA ALA A 761 16.15 9.38 -4.97
C ALA A 761 16.44 9.25 -3.46
N GLY A 762 17.57 9.74 -2.95
CA GLY A 762 18.01 9.59 -1.56
C GLY A 762 16.94 9.96 -0.53
N MET A 763 16.29 11.11 -0.70
CA MET A 763 15.23 11.60 0.17
C MET A 763 14.08 10.59 0.35
N PHE A 764 13.85 9.71 -0.61
CA PHE A 764 12.68 8.80 -0.59
C PHE A 764 12.97 7.44 0.07
N SER A 765 14.08 7.35 0.84
CA SER A 765 14.32 6.20 1.71
C SER A 765 13.38 6.17 2.91
N SER A 766 12.77 5.02 3.19
CA SER A 766 12.04 4.81 4.44
C SER A 766 12.96 4.81 5.68
N ASP A 767 14.26 4.62 5.51
CA ASP A 767 15.24 4.76 6.60
C ASP A 767 15.25 6.18 7.14
N ARG A 768 15.28 7.20 6.24
CA ARG A 768 15.15 8.61 6.61
C ARG A 768 13.81 8.88 7.31
N THR A 769 12.71 8.36 6.76
CA THR A 769 11.37 8.57 7.34
C THR A 769 11.29 8.01 8.76
N ILE A 770 11.76 6.78 8.97
CA ILE A 770 11.77 6.13 10.29
C ILE A 770 12.68 6.87 11.28
N ALA A 771 13.85 7.37 10.84
CA ALA A 771 14.72 8.18 11.69
C ALA A 771 14.02 9.46 12.17
N GLN A 772 13.23 10.11 11.30
CA GLN A 772 12.43 11.28 11.67
C GLN A 772 11.32 10.93 12.67
N TYR A 773 10.57 9.86 12.46
CA TYR A 773 9.56 9.38 13.42
C TYR A 773 10.20 9.05 14.77
N ALA A 774 11.31 8.29 14.77
CA ALA A 774 12.00 7.88 15.99
C ALA A 774 12.45 9.09 16.82
N LYS A 775 13.07 10.09 16.17
CA LYS A 775 13.61 11.27 16.84
C LYS A 775 12.51 12.26 17.27
N GLU A 776 11.55 12.56 16.38
CA GLU A 776 10.69 13.72 16.54
C GLU A 776 9.33 13.37 17.16
N ILE A 777 8.80 12.17 16.95
CA ILE A 777 7.49 11.73 17.44
C ILE A 777 7.64 10.69 18.54
N TRP A 778 8.31 9.55 18.25
CA TRP A 778 8.37 8.43 19.19
C TRP A 778 9.39 8.63 20.32
N LYS A 779 10.45 9.39 20.07
CA LYS A 779 11.54 9.65 21.04
C LYS A 779 12.18 8.35 21.56
N VAL A 780 12.50 7.44 20.63
CA VAL A 780 13.13 6.13 20.85
C VAL A 780 14.56 6.09 20.33
#